data_95263454bf01a909b8b0d0e16888a448
#
_entry.id   95263454bf01a909b8b0d0e16888a448
#
_cell.length_a   1.000
_cell.length_b   1.000
_cell.length_c   1.000
_cell.angle_alpha   90.00
_cell.angle_beta   90.00
_cell.angle_gamma   90.00
#
_symmetry.space_group_name_H-M   'P 1'
#
loop_
_entity.id
_entity.type
_entity.pdbx_description
1 polymer ?
#
loop_
_entity_poly.entity_id
_entity_poly.type
_entity_poly.pdbx_seq_one_letter_code
_entity_poly.pdbx_strand_id
1 'polypeptide(L)'
;MIKRTKKVMAALIVAIMMTTTSYTVFSAENDGWTEAPYTEAAQGGAWEAWCEKWETLKNDWTQLSITPGKNETELNFAWYSNKEETSPKVRISKNLDMSNSVEFIGEQSRAVTNKETNVEYVSNKVTISGLEENTTYYYTYGTNENWSEPVEINTQSTSNFTFFLAGDPQIGSSLKNTATGETEAIGQERSVRNDSFNWNNTIEKALSLVPNASFMISAGDQISIRDKKANMEQALAYTDNEIEYAGYLSPDALKSLPVATTIGNHDAISGNYSYHFNNPNTSTLGSTVAGGNYHYTYGNTLFIMLNTNNTNAQEHKQFIEQAIAEAGDVTWKVVTLHQDIYGSGEHSNEPEIVELRYKLVPIFEENDIDVVLTGHDHTYARSKILKGGVKDESTFLTGDEYEEFFDIEFESDYTELVEDEKYLNYLESIEDKNAIQSDLIVKGENIYNPEGILYITANSASGSKYYNNVPRQQAYIANRWQEDVPTFSAISVDNVSLSISTYRTDTMEKIDDTITIVKSVEYGNLLEKIEEAEAKLADKEKYTSSTWVAFEATLLSAKKIAEDTNLNEELVSEVYGNLKVAMDQLVLKGDTIELNVEITAAEELLNNSVVGNEAGQYPQEAKNELLVAINIAKEVCSSDDASQIIVDEAVSKLKEAVNRFKNTVVVKEEALGGITNNGSNGNGSTSNNSISTSKPNSGVNTGDSSNIFVYGILSLAAVGIVALNFKKKKEIVK
;
A
#
# COMPACT_ATOMS: atom_id res chain seq x y z
N MET A 1 -59.23 25.94 -5.58
CA MET A 1 -58.28 26.08 -6.72
C MET A 1 -56.83 25.58 -6.37
N ILE A 2 -56.36 25.78 -5.16
CA ILE A 2 -54.97 25.40 -4.73
C ILE A 2 -54.71 23.89 -4.60
N LYS A 3 -55.73 23.05 -4.35
CA LYS A 3 -55.60 21.59 -4.26
C LYS A 3 -55.53 20.84 -5.59
N ARG A 4 -55.99 21.47 -6.70
CA ARG A 4 -55.92 20.86 -8.04
C ARG A 4 -54.58 21.12 -8.72
N THR A 5 -53.92 22.25 -8.43
CA THR A 5 -52.59 22.59 -8.97
C THR A 5 -51.48 21.72 -8.38
N LYS A 6 -51.59 21.29 -7.08
CA LYS A 6 -50.57 20.39 -6.50
C LYS A 6 -50.65 18.95 -7.01
N LYS A 7 -51.85 18.48 -7.43
CA LYS A 7 -52.01 17.16 -8.08
C LYS A 7 -51.55 17.12 -9.53
N VAL A 8 -51.66 18.22 -10.23
CA VAL A 8 -51.17 18.32 -11.63
C VAL A 8 -49.61 18.47 -11.63
N MET A 9 -49.05 19.21 -10.65
CA MET A 9 -47.61 19.30 -10.51
C MET A 9 -46.96 17.98 -10.04
N ALA A 10 -47.62 17.24 -9.16
CA ALA A 10 -47.13 15.91 -8.76
C ALA A 10 -47.25 14.86 -9.88
N ALA A 11 -48.27 14.99 -10.75
CA ALA A 11 -48.41 14.12 -11.92
C ALA A 11 -47.42 14.49 -13.05
N LEU A 12 -47.00 15.78 -13.17
CA LEU A 12 -45.96 16.19 -14.12
C LEU A 12 -44.55 15.80 -13.67
N ILE A 13 -44.27 15.82 -12.34
CA ILE A 13 -43.01 15.37 -11.78
C ILE A 13 -42.86 13.84 -11.88
N VAL A 14 -43.95 13.08 -11.69
CA VAL A 14 -44.00 11.63 -11.89
C VAL A 14 -43.91 11.27 -13.39
N ALA A 15 -44.43 12.10 -14.30
CA ALA A 15 -44.30 11.88 -15.76
C ALA A 15 -42.90 12.27 -16.31
N ILE A 16 -42.17 13.16 -15.64
CA ILE A 16 -40.77 13.48 -15.98
C ILE A 16 -39.77 12.48 -15.40
N MET A 17 -40.13 11.80 -14.28
CA MET A 17 -39.34 10.68 -13.74
C MET A 17 -39.62 9.33 -14.44
N MET A 18 -40.58 9.25 -15.36
CA MET A 18 -40.87 8.03 -16.12
C MET A 18 -40.41 8.09 -17.59
N THR A 19 -39.61 9.09 -17.95
CA THR A 19 -38.95 9.14 -19.25
C THR A 19 -37.43 9.07 -19.19
N THR A 20 -36.85 8.54 -18.09
CA THR A 20 -35.62 7.82 -18.24
C THR A 20 -36.00 6.49 -18.85
N THR A 21 -36.04 6.43 -20.17
CA THR A 21 -35.95 5.18 -20.88
C THR A 21 -34.70 4.49 -20.39
N SER A 22 -34.87 3.54 -19.47
CA SER A 22 -33.94 2.44 -19.34
C SER A 22 -33.88 1.84 -20.74
N TYR A 23 -32.85 2.14 -21.49
CA TYR A 23 -32.47 1.29 -22.59
C TYR A 23 -32.04 -0.01 -21.93
N THR A 24 -32.98 -0.95 -21.75
CA THR A 24 -32.65 -2.35 -21.65
C THR A 24 -31.97 -2.67 -22.99
N VAL A 25 -30.67 -2.63 -22.98
CA VAL A 25 -29.88 -3.30 -24.01
C VAL A 25 -30.27 -4.76 -23.88
N PHE A 26 -31.05 -5.27 -24.85
CA PHE A 26 -31.24 -6.69 -24.98
C PHE A 26 -29.85 -7.25 -25.33
N SER A 27 -29.21 -7.94 -24.39
CA SER A 27 -28.11 -8.86 -24.67
C SER A 27 -28.66 -9.84 -25.73
N ALA A 28 -28.21 -9.66 -26.96
CA ALA A 28 -28.34 -10.71 -27.97
C ALA A 28 -27.33 -11.80 -27.61
N GLU A 29 -27.56 -13.05 -28.05
CA GLU A 29 -26.74 -14.28 -27.90
C GLU A 29 -25.23 -14.14 -28.24
N ASN A 30 -24.59 -13.01 -28.01
CA ASN A 30 -23.18 -12.71 -28.27
C ASN A 30 -22.66 -11.78 -27.16
N ASP A 31 -21.43 -11.99 -26.81
CA ASP A 31 -20.65 -11.12 -25.92
C ASP A 31 -20.96 -9.64 -26.18
N GLY A 32 -21.18 -8.84 -25.13
CA GLY A 32 -21.42 -7.41 -25.22
C GLY A 32 -20.26 -6.68 -25.90
N TRP A 33 -20.51 -5.53 -26.49
CA TRP A 33 -19.50 -4.67 -27.11
C TRP A 33 -19.97 -3.22 -27.15
N THR A 34 -19.02 -2.27 -27.25
CA THR A 34 -19.34 -0.86 -27.39
C THR A 34 -19.31 -0.43 -28.85
N GLU A 35 -20.48 -0.11 -29.41
CA GLU A 35 -20.59 0.38 -30.77
C GLU A 35 -20.24 1.88 -30.84
N ALA A 36 -19.02 2.21 -31.31
CA ALA A 36 -18.44 3.53 -31.26
C ALA A 36 -19.34 4.65 -31.83
N PRO A 37 -20.02 4.52 -33.00
CA PRO A 37 -20.84 5.58 -33.56
C PRO A 37 -21.98 6.06 -32.64
N TYR A 38 -22.41 5.24 -31.71
CA TYR A 38 -23.51 5.54 -30.78
C TYR A 38 -23.05 6.06 -29.42
N THR A 39 -21.76 6.09 -29.16
CA THR A 39 -21.22 6.65 -27.92
C THR A 39 -21.35 8.18 -27.87
N GLU A 40 -21.35 8.76 -26.68
CA GLU A 40 -21.34 10.23 -26.54
C GLU A 40 -20.05 10.82 -27.14
N ALA A 41 -18.92 10.14 -27.03
CA ALA A 41 -17.66 10.56 -27.63
C ALA A 41 -17.69 10.71 -29.14
N ALA A 42 -18.53 9.95 -29.81
CA ALA A 42 -18.69 9.98 -31.28
C ALA A 42 -19.51 11.16 -31.79
N GLN A 43 -20.21 11.87 -30.89
CA GLN A 43 -21.14 12.95 -31.32
C GLN A 43 -20.40 14.19 -31.82
N GLY A 44 -21.16 15.08 -32.48
CA GLY A 44 -20.63 16.35 -33.00
C GLY A 44 -19.69 16.23 -34.17
N GLY A 45 -19.70 15.11 -34.91
CA GLY A 45 -18.83 14.83 -36.05
C GLY A 45 -17.50 14.15 -35.70
N ALA A 46 -17.31 13.74 -34.45
CA ALA A 46 -16.05 13.10 -34.00
C ALA A 46 -15.87 11.72 -34.65
N TRP A 47 -16.95 10.95 -34.81
CA TRP A 47 -16.89 9.66 -35.51
C TRP A 47 -16.52 9.80 -36.97
N GLU A 48 -17.15 10.76 -37.70
CA GLU A 48 -16.84 11.02 -39.10
C GLU A 48 -15.39 11.47 -39.29
N ALA A 49 -14.90 12.35 -38.42
CA ALA A 49 -13.49 12.77 -38.42
C ALA A 49 -12.54 11.61 -38.15
N TRP A 50 -12.92 10.72 -37.24
CA TRP A 50 -12.16 9.50 -36.99
C TRP A 50 -12.13 8.57 -38.21
N CYS A 51 -13.26 8.36 -38.87
CA CYS A 51 -13.32 7.54 -40.07
C CYS A 51 -12.41 8.09 -41.20
N GLU A 52 -12.32 9.41 -41.34
CA GLU A 52 -11.40 10.05 -42.31
C GLU A 52 -9.93 9.84 -41.88
N LYS A 53 -9.61 10.03 -40.60
CA LYS A 53 -8.27 9.79 -40.05
C LYS A 53 -7.86 8.31 -40.17
N TRP A 54 -8.80 7.39 -39.95
CA TRP A 54 -8.57 5.93 -40.00
C TRP A 54 -8.09 5.48 -41.39
N GLU A 55 -8.60 6.07 -42.49
CA GLU A 55 -8.14 5.77 -43.86
C GLU A 55 -6.64 6.01 -44.06
N THR A 56 -6.03 6.86 -43.24
CA THR A 56 -4.57 7.12 -43.25
C THR A 56 -3.79 6.24 -42.34
N LEU A 57 -4.42 5.72 -41.29
CA LEU A 57 -3.77 4.94 -40.19
C LEU A 57 -3.79 3.44 -40.47
N LYS A 58 -4.86 2.89 -41.05
CA LYS A 58 -5.09 1.42 -41.13
C LYS A 58 -4.00 0.63 -41.84
N ASN A 59 -3.19 1.28 -42.68
CA ASN A 59 -2.04 0.65 -43.38
C ASN A 59 -0.69 1.21 -42.91
N ASP A 60 -0.68 2.03 -41.87
CA ASP A 60 0.56 2.60 -41.35
C ASP A 60 1.19 1.65 -40.32
N TRP A 61 2.07 0.80 -40.77
CA TRP A 61 2.83 -0.09 -39.93
C TRP A 61 3.98 0.60 -39.15
N THR A 62 4.31 1.85 -39.55
CA THR A 62 5.48 2.58 -39.04
C THR A 62 5.21 3.33 -37.73
N GLN A 63 4.03 3.12 -37.13
CA GLN A 63 3.65 3.79 -35.90
C GLN A 63 4.62 3.47 -34.76
N LEU A 64 4.86 4.48 -33.92
CA LEU A 64 5.78 4.41 -32.80
C LEU A 64 5.10 3.83 -31.57
N SER A 65 5.80 2.91 -30.89
CA SER A 65 5.53 2.57 -29.49
C SER A 65 6.62 3.09 -28.57
N ILE A 66 6.24 3.54 -27.38
CA ILE A 66 7.14 3.91 -26.29
C ILE A 66 6.80 3.06 -25.07
N THR A 67 7.81 2.39 -24.51
CA THR A 67 7.65 1.62 -23.29
C THR A 67 8.57 2.17 -22.19
N PRO A 68 8.27 1.98 -20.89
CA PRO A 68 9.23 2.31 -19.84
C PRO A 68 10.59 1.66 -20.11
N GLY A 69 11.68 2.32 -19.72
CA GLY A 69 13.01 1.72 -19.68
C GLY A 69 13.18 0.83 -18.44
N LYS A 70 14.42 0.40 -18.16
CA LYS A 70 14.68 -0.45 -16.98
C LYS A 70 14.40 0.27 -15.65
N ASN A 71 14.42 1.60 -15.68
CA ASN A 71 14.03 2.49 -14.56
C ASN A 71 13.56 3.84 -15.12
N GLU A 72 13.13 4.72 -14.23
CA GLU A 72 12.60 6.05 -14.56
C GLU A 72 13.52 6.98 -15.34
N THR A 73 14.81 6.66 -15.43
CA THR A 73 15.79 7.46 -16.20
C THR A 73 15.91 7.03 -17.65
N GLU A 74 15.13 6.03 -18.09
CA GLU A 74 15.19 5.45 -19.43
C GLU A 74 13.81 5.35 -20.06
N LEU A 75 13.76 5.43 -21.40
CA LEU A 75 12.61 5.09 -22.22
C LEU A 75 13.04 4.25 -23.41
N ASN A 76 12.20 3.33 -23.80
CA ASN A 76 12.40 2.45 -24.93
C ASN A 76 11.45 2.79 -26.06
N PHE A 77 11.96 2.79 -27.28
CA PHE A 77 11.24 3.13 -28.51
C PHE A 77 11.26 1.91 -29.44
N ALA A 78 10.15 1.65 -30.12
CA ALA A 78 10.09 0.70 -31.22
C ALA A 78 9.19 1.22 -32.34
N TRP A 79 9.60 0.97 -33.61
CA TRP A 79 8.81 1.28 -34.80
C TRP A 79 9.28 0.45 -35.98
N TYR A 80 8.45 0.26 -36.95
CA TYR A 80 8.87 -0.32 -38.24
C TYR A 80 9.44 0.75 -39.15
N SER A 81 10.44 0.35 -39.95
CA SER A 81 10.88 1.10 -41.12
C SER A 81 11.10 0.18 -42.32
N ASN A 82 11.20 0.74 -43.51
CA ASN A 82 11.55 -0.04 -44.70
C ASN A 82 12.92 -0.72 -44.47
N LYS A 83 13.09 -1.97 -44.89
CA LYS A 83 14.31 -2.76 -44.72
C LYS A 83 15.56 -2.10 -45.28
N GLU A 84 15.42 -1.24 -46.30
CA GLU A 84 16.51 -0.49 -46.90
C GLU A 84 16.98 0.69 -45.98
N GLU A 85 16.20 1.08 -45.00
CA GLU A 85 16.51 2.10 -44.04
C GLU A 85 17.26 1.48 -42.87
N THR A 86 18.47 1.99 -42.64
CA THR A 86 19.38 1.44 -41.61
C THR A 86 19.69 2.48 -40.51
N SER A 87 20.38 2.04 -39.47
CA SER A 87 20.83 2.93 -38.38
C SER A 87 19.69 3.64 -37.64
N PRO A 88 18.82 2.91 -36.96
CA PRO A 88 17.73 3.50 -36.19
C PRO A 88 18.29 4.35 -35.03
N LYS A 89 17.71 5.52 -34.84
CA LYS A 89 18.16 6.50 -33.86
C LYS A 89 17.01 7.24 -33.22
N VAL A 90 17.23 7.67 -31.98
CA VAL A 90 16.41 8.65 -31.27
C VAL A 90 17.30 9.79 -30.82
N ARG A 91 16.88 11.02 -31.02
CA ARG A 91 17.47 12.22 -30.39
C ARG A 91 16.54 12.76 -29.35
N ILE A 92 17.11 13.23 -28.24
CA ILE A 92 16.36 13.88 -27.18
C ILE A 92 17.02 15.22 -26.81
N SER A 93 16.21 16.22 -26.52
CA SER A 93 16.62 17.55 -26.12
C SER A 93 15.63 18.15 -25.11
N LYS A 94 16.09 19.09 -24.29
CA LYS A 94 15.21 19.95 -23.47
C LYS A 94 14.70 21.18 -24.29
N ASN A 95 15.10 21.32 -25.55
CA ASN A 95 14.71 22.41 -26.45
C ASN A 95 13.89 21.90 -27.62
N LEU A 96 12.77 22.53 -27.92
CA LEU A 96 11.88 22.18 -29.04
C LEU A 96 12.60 22.21 -30.40
N ASP A 97 13.57 23.11 -30.58
CA ASP A 97 14.38 23.21 -31.80
C ASP A 97 15.46 22.12 -31.92
N MET A 98 15.44 21.13 -31.04
CA MET A 98 16.39 20.03 -30.92
C MET A 98 17.84 20.47 -30.77
N SER A 99 18.12 21.74 -30.41
CA SER A 99 19.44 22.21 -30.06
C SER A 99 19.98 21.48 -28.83
N ASN A 100 21.29 21.18 -28.82
CA ASN A 100 21.95 20.38 -27.75
C ASN A 100 21.34 18.97 -27.56
N SER A 101 20.77 18.38 -28.60
CA SER A 101 20.23 17.02 -28.51
C SER A 101 21.32 15.99 -28.27
N VAL A 102 20.96 14.94 -27.54
CA VAL A 102 21.75 13.71 -27.37
C VAL A 102 21.16 12.66 -28.31
N GLU A 103 22.01 11.96 -29.07
CA GLU A 103 21.62 10.92 -30.00
C GLU A 103 21.91 9.54 -29.44
N PHE A 104 20.92 8.63 -29.54
CA PHE A 104 21.00 7.23 -29.16
C PHE A 104 20.81 6.36 -30.41
N ILE A 105 21.65 5.35 -30.55
CA ILE A 105 21.66 4.42 -31.68
C ILE A 105 21.05 3.11 -31.21
N GLY A 106 20.16 2.54 -31.99
CA GLY A 106 19.49 1.29 -31.67
C GLY A 106 19.86 0.15 -32.62
N GLU A 107 19.05 -0.90 -32.53
CA GLU A 107 19.20 -2.16 -33.27
C GLU A 107 18.00 -2.40 -34.16
N GLN A 108 18.20 -3.21 -35.21
CA GLN A 108 17.14 -3.66 -36.10
C GLN A 108 16.95 -5.17 -35.94
N SER A 109 15.70 -5.59 -35.87
CA SER A 109 15.36 -6.99 -35.77
C SER A 109 14.95 -7.56 -37.14
N ARG A 110 14.37 -8.78 -37.13
CA ARG A 110 13.90 -9.52 -38.30
C ARG A 110 12.95 -8.69 -39.19
N ALA A 111 13.13 -8.81 -40.50
CA ALA A 111 12.22 -8.25 -41.49
C ALA A 111 10.92 -9.07 -41.58
N VAL A 112 9.80 -8.36 -41.72
CA VAL A 112 8.48 -8.90 -42.06
C VAL A 112 8.02 -8.29 -43.39
N THR A 113 7.17 -9.00 -44.14
CA THR A 113 6.74 -8.56 -45.46
C THR A 113 5.25 -8.23 -45.46
N ASN A 114 4.91 -7.01 -45.83
CA ASN A 114 3.53 -6.64 -46.16
C ASN A 114 3.11 -7.37 -47.45
N LYS A 115 2.14 -8.28 -47.32
CA LYS A 115 1.69 -9.14 -48.44
C LYS A 115 1.00 -8.39 -49.57
N GLU A 116 0.38 -7.25 -49.26
CA GLU A 116 -0.35 -6.44 -50.22
C GLU A 116 0.58 -5.53 -51.04
N THR A 117 1.55 -4.89 -50.37
CA THR A 117 2.45 -3.92 -51.00
C THR A 117 3.78 -4.54 -51.40
N ASN A 118 4.10 -5.75 -50.90
CA ASN A 118 5.38 -6.45 -51.06
C ASN A 118 6.57 -5.63 -50.50
N VAL A 119 6.31 -4.72 -49.53
CA VAL A 119 7.34 -3.99 -48.81
C VAL A 119 7.84 -4.81 -47.66
N GLU A 120 9.17 -4.91 -47.52
CA GLU A 120 9.81 -5.52 -46.38
C GLU A 120 10.08 -4.47 -45.28
N TYR A 121 9.59 -4.73 -44.07
CA TYR A 121 9.79 -3.90 -42.91
C TYR A 121 10.72 -4.56 -41.90
N VAL A 122 11.52 -3.76 -41.19
CA VAL A 122 12.31 -4.17 -40.02
C VAL A 122 11.83 -3.41 -38.78
N SER A 123 11.80 -4.09 -37.64
CA SER A 123 11.55 -3.44 -36.36
C SER A 123 12.83 -2.77 -35.87
N ASN A 124 12.74 -1.50 -35.55
CA ASN A 124 13.79 -0.69 -34.94
C ASN A 124 13.55 -0.60 -33.44
N LYS A 125 14.61 -0.74 -32.64
CA LYS A 125 14.54 -0.63 -31.18
C LYS A 125 15.65 0.27 -30.68
N VAL A 126 15.30 1.32 -29.94
CA VAL A 126 16.23 2.29 -29.37
C VAL A 126 15.87 2.53 -27.92
N THR A 127 16.87 2.48 -27.02
CA THR A 127 16.73 2.89 -25.63
C THR A 127 17.46 4.22 -25.42
N ILE A 128 16.76 5.20 -24.86
CA ILE A 128 17.36 6.45 -24.39
C ILE A 128 17.56 6.39 -22.88
N SER A 129 18.52 7.12 -22.37
CA SER A 129 18.87 7.13 -20.94
C SER A 129 19.34 8.49 -20.46
N GLY A 130 19.40 8.66 -19.14
CA GLY A 130 19.84 9.91 -18.51
C GLY A 130 18.73 10.94 -18.40
N LEU A 131 17.48 10.50 -18.35
CA LEU A 131 16.34 11.37 -18.09
C LEU A 131 16.33 11.82 -16.63
N GLU A 132 15.95 13.08 -16.43
CA GLU A 132 15.72 13.68 -15.11
C GLU A 132 14.22 13.72 -14.84
N GLU A 133 13.79 13.52 -13.60
CA GLU A 133 12.38 13.64 -13.22
C GLU A 133 11.83 15.07 -13.38
N ASN A 134 10.51 15.20 -13.48
CA ASN A 134 9.80 16.49 -13.59
C ASN A 134 10.34 17.41 -14.68
N THR A 135 10.73 16.83 -15.81
CA THR A 135 11.40 17.54 -16.90
C THR A 135 10.69 17.34 -18.24
N THR A 136 10.49 18.44 -18.96
CA THR A 136 10.01 18.40 -20.34
C THR A 136 11.15 18.12 -21.30
N TYR A 137 10.97 17.14 -22.16
CA TYR A 137 11.85 16.77 -23.25
C TYR A 137 11.12 16.82 -24.58
N TYR A 138 11.91 16.98 -25.65
CA TYR A 138 11.48 16.81 -27.02
C TYR A 138 12.32 15.74 -27.67
N TYR A 139 11.71 14.81 -28.38
CA TYR A 139 12.43 13.76 -29.08
C TYR A 139 12.07 13.71 -30.56
N THR A 140 13.01 13.23 -31.36
CA THR A 140 12.80 12.83 -32.76
C THR A 140 13.36 11.43 -32.93
N TYR A 141 12.70 10.65 -33.78
CA TYR A 141 13.17 9.30 -34.11
C TYR A 141 13.27 9.12 -35.62
N GLY A 142 14.05 8.15 -36.06
CA GLY A 142 14.21 7.91 -37.49
C GLY A 142 15.33 6.93 -37.82
N THR A 143 15.57 6.81 -39.12
CA THR A 143 16.60 5.97 -39.73
C THR A 143 17.40 6.79 -40.69
N ASN A 144 18.70 6.51 -40.83
CA ASN A 144 19.63 7.31 -41.66
C ASN A 144 19.54 8.81 -41.31
N GLU A 145 19.10 9.64 -42.25
CA GLU A 145 18.93 11.09 -42.10
C GLU A 145 17.43 11.50 -42.13
N ASN A 146 16.51 10.54 -42.12
CA ASN A 146 15.07 10.78 -42.07
C ASN A 146 14.60 10.84 -40.61
N TRP A 147 14.15 12.02 -40.20
CA TRP A 147 13.73 12.28 -38.81
C TRP A 147 12.23 12.61 -38.77
N SER A 148 11.56 12.15 -37.73
CA SER A 148 10.22 12.61 -37.35
C SER A 148 10.25 14.09 -36.95
N GLU A 149 9.08 14.74 -36.95
CA GLU A 149 8.90 16.01 -36.26
C GLU A 149 9.16 15.83 -34.78
N PRO A 150 9.61 16.86 -34.05
CA PRO A 150 9.78 16.81 -32.60
C PRO A 150 8.48 16.55 -31.87
N VAL A 151 8.50 15.60 -30.92
CA VAL A 151 7.39 15.25 -30.05
C VAL A 151 7.77 15.59 -28.62
N GLU A 152 6.86 16.22 -27.89
CA GLU A 152 7.01 16.52 -26.46
C GLU A 152 6.73 15.27 -25.60
N ILE A 153 7.57 15.04 -24.60
CA ILE A 153 7.36 14.03 -23.56
C ILE A 153 7.80 14.58 -22.20
N ASN A 154 7.00 14.34 -21.17
CA ASN A 154 7.23 14.86 -19.84
C ASN A 154 7.55 13.70 -18.87
N THR A 155 8.70 13.73 -18.25
CA THR A 155 8.99 12.85 -17.11
C THR A 155 8.28 13.37 -15.87
N GLN A 156 7.82 12.44 -15.02
CA GLN A 156 7.04 12.78 -13.83
C GLN A 156 7.87 12.57 -12.55
N SER A 157 7.27 12.87 -11.39
CA SER A 157 7.85 12.56 -10.08
C SER A 157 8.03 11.06 -9.90
N THR A 158 9.08 10.68 -9.19
CA THR A 158 9.38 9.28 -8.83
C THR A 158 8.97 8.93 -7.41
N SER A 159 8.76 9.94 -6.57
CA SER A 159 8.37 9.76 -5.16
C SER A 159 6.85 9.77 -4.93
N ASN A 160 6.08 10.34 -5.85
CA ASN A 160 4.62 10.34 -5.86
C ASN A 160 4.19 10.39 -7.33
N PHE A 161 3.70 9.28 -7.83
CA PHE A 161 3.34 9.12 -9.22
C PHE A 161 2.03 8.35 -9.39
N THR A 162 1.40 8.54 -10.55
CA THR A 162 0.20 7.81 -10.93
C THR A 162 0.44 7.13 -12.28
N PHE A 163 0.03 5.88 -12.37
CA PHE A 163 -0.03 5.15 -13.64
C PHE A 163 -1.44 4.63 -13.90
N PHE A 164 -1.73 4.31 -15.17
CA PHE A 164 -3.01 3.72 -15.53
C PHE A 164 -2.90 2.21 -15.69
N LEU A 165 -4.01 1.50 -15.42
CA LEU A 165 -4.21 0.12 -15.82
C LEU A 165 -5.35 0.07 -16.84
N ALA A 166 -5.09 -0.55 -18.00
CA ALA A 166 -6.03 -0.83 -19.06
C ALA A 166 -6.07 -2.35 -19.30
N GLY A 167 -7.25 -2.95 -19.22
CA GLY A 167 -7.46 -4.36 -19.56
C GLY A 167 -7.86 -4.50 -21.03
N ASP A 168 -7.40 -5.51 -21.66
CA ASP A 168 -7.88 -6.08 -22.93
C ASP A 168 -8.41 -5.05 -23.94
N PRO A 169 -7.54 -4.22 -24.51
CA PRO A 169 -7.94 -3.38 -25.63
C PRO A 169 -8.44 -4.22 -26.80
N GLN A 170 -7.86 -5.38 -26.97
CA GLN A 170 -8.22 -6.46 -27.90
C GLN A 170 -8.79 -5.94 -29.23
N ILE A 171 -8.03 -5.01 -29.84
CA ILE A 171 -8.42 -4.31 -31.05
C ILE A 171 -8.73 -5.31 -32.17
N GLY A 172 -9.94 -5.24 -32.71
CA GLY A 172 -10.47 -6.15 -33.73
C GLY A 172 -11.46 -7.20 -33.18
N SER A 173 -11.68 -7.28 -31.87
CA SER A 173 -12.52 -8.30 -31.24
C SER A 173 -14.01 -8.12 -31.51
N SER A 174 -14.46 -6.91 -31.84
CA SER A 174 -15.86 -6.66 -32.25
C SER A 174 -16.22 -7.19 -33.66
N LEU A 175 -15.34 -8.01 -34.26
CA LEU A 175 -15.49 -8.59 -35.60
C LEU A 175 -16.84 -9.30 -35.83
N LYS A 176 -17.28 -10.13 -34.87
CA LYS A 176 -18.56 -10.86 -35.00
C LYS A 176 -19.75 -9.92 -35.14
N ASN A 177 -19.69 -8.77 -34.50
CA ASN A 177 -20.75 -7.76 -34.49
C ASN A 177 -20.69 -6.80 -35.72
N THR A 178 -19.49 -6.45 -36.16
CA THR A 178 -19.26 -5.48 -37.24
C THR A 178 -19.25 -6.11 -38.63
N ALA A 179 -19.01 -7.42 -38.75
CA ALA A 179 -18.81 -8.13 -40.01
C ALA A 179 -20.09 -8.78 -40.59
N THR A 180 -21.26 -8.57 -40.01
CA THR A 180 -22.49 -9.24 -40.44
C THR A 180 -22.76 -9.09 -41.91
N GLY A 181 -22.67 -10.20 -42.69
CA GLY A 181 -22.93 -10.24 -44.11
C GLY A 181 -21.77 -9.76 -45.00
N GLU A 182 -20.62 -9.46 -44.45
CA GLU A 182 -19.43 -8.95 -45.16
C GLU A 182 -18.34 -10.02 -45.28
N THR A 183 -17.28 -9.73 -46.04
CA THR A 183 -16.07 -10.55 -46.03
C THR A 183 -15.30 -10.32 -44.75
N GLU A 184 -14.52 -11.34 -44.33
CA GLU A 184 -13.68 -11.29 -43.13
C GLU A 184 -12.76 -10.03 -43.12
N ALA A 185 -12.10 -9.72 -44.20
CA ALA A 185 -11.23 -8.54 -44.31
C ALA A 185 -11.95 -7.20 -44.15
N ILE A 186 -13.19 -7.06 -44.65
CA ILE A 186 -14.01 -5.88 -44.44
C ILE A 186 -14.49 -5.82 -43.01
N GLY A 187 -14.87 -6.96 -42.43
CA GLY A 187 -15.28 -7.06 -41.04
C GLY A 187 -14.16 -6.67 -40.11
N GLN A 188 -12.94 -7.18 -40.33
CA GLN A 188 -11.75 -6.84 -39.52
C GLN A 188 -11.46 -5.33 -39.59
N GLU A 189 -11.44 -4.72 -40.77
CA GLU A 189 -11.21 -3.29 -40.91
C GLU A 189 -12.25 -2.45 -40.15
N ARG A 190 -13.52 -2.86 -40.17
CA ARG A 190 -14.58 -2.19 -39.42
C ARG A 190 -14.47 -2.36 -37.93
N SER A 191 -14.16 -3.56 -37.46
CA SER A 191 -13.97 -3.84 -36.03
C SER A 191 -12.78 -3.05 -35.47
N VAL A 192 -11.65 -3.12 -36.15
CA VAL A 192 -10.45 -2.36 -35.75
C VAL A 192 -10.74 -0.85 -35.68
N ARG A 193 -11.42 -0.29 -36.67
CA ARG A 193 -11.82 1.13 -36.66
C ARG A 193 -12.72 1.48 -35.46
N ASN A 194 -13.71 0.63 -35.15
CA ASN A 194 -14.60 0.79 -34.01
C ASN A 194 -13.83 0.76 -32.70
N ASP A 195 -13.06 -0.30 -32.49
CA ASP A 195 -12.38 -0.58 -31.24
C ASP A 195 -11.27 0.45 -30.95
N SER A 196 -10.57 0.87 -32.01
CA SER A 196 -9.53 1.91 -31.90
C SER A 196 -10.09 3.28 -31.55
N PHE A 197 -11.30 3.63 -32.01
CA PHE A 197 -11.99 4.87 -31.62
C PHE A 197 -12.25 4.88 -30.12
N ASN A 198 -12.83 3.80 -29.60
CA ASN A 198 -13.15 3.65 -28.18
C ASN A 198 -11.87 3.61 -27.33
N TRP A 199 -10.83 2.90 -27.80
CA TRP A 199 -9.52 2.88 -27.17
C TRP A 199 -8.90 4.27 -27.04
N ASN A 200 -8.92 5.06 -28.12
CA ASN A 200 -8.45 6.44 -28.08
C ASN A 200 -9.25 7.28 -27.07
N ASN A 201 -10.58 7.14 -27.06
CA ASN A 201 -11.43 7.83 -26.08
C ASN A 201 -11.08 7.46 -24.64
N THR A 202 -10.80 6.18 -24.35
CA THR A 202 -10.40 5.73 -23.01
C THR A 202 -9.11 6.40 -22.54
N ILE A 203 -8.10 6.47 -23.41
CA ILE A 203 -6.82 7.14 -23.10
C ILE A 203 -7.03 8.64 -22.87
N GLU A 204 -7.82 9.30 -23.75
CA GLU A 204 -8.12 10.73 -23.59
C GLU A 204 -8.86 11.02 -22.28
N LYS A 205 -9.83 10.18 -21.90
CA LYS A 205 -10.54 10.28 -20.61
C LYS A 205 -9.61 10.06 -19.42
N ALA A 206 -8.73 9.06 -19.47
CA ALA A 206 -7.75 8.80 -18.44
C ALA A 206 -6.80 10.00 -18.24
N LEU A 207 -6.26 10.53 -19.34
CA LEU A 207 -5.38 11.71 -19.30
C LEU A 207 -6.12 13.00 -18.91
N SER A 208 -7.42 13.11 -19.19
CA SER A 208 -8.22 14.25 -18.70
C SER A 208 -8.36 14.24 -17.17
N LEU A 209 -8.38 13.04 -16.57
CA LEU A 209 -8.43 12.86 -15.13
C LEU A 209 -7.05 13.07 -14.49
N VAL A 210 -6.01 12.49 -15.07
CA VAL A 210 -4.62 12.56 -14.57
C VAL A 210 -3.69 12.96 -15.72
N PRO A 211 -3.57 14.27 -16.03
CA PRO A 211 -2.78 14.75 -17.16
C PRO A 211 -1.27 14.45 -17.07
N ASN A 212 -0.78 14.22 -15.85
CA ASN A 212 0.62 13.93 -15.54
C ASN A 212 0.84 12.47 -15.11
N ALA A 213 0.09 11.53 -15.67
CA ALA A 213 0.35 10.12 -15.49
C ALA A 213 1.76 9.76 -16.01
N SER A 214 2.46 8.89 -15.28
CA SER A 214 3.85 8.54 -15.62
C SER A 214 3.93 7.54 -16.77
N PHE A 215 3.02 6.57 -16.80
CA PHE A 215 2.90 5.53 -17.82
C PHE A 215 1.53 4.83 -17.71
N MET A 216 1.29 3.88 -18.60
CA MET A 216 0.14 2.96 -18.53
C MET A 216 0.63 1.52 -18.53
N ILE A 217 -0.07 0.63 -17.82
CA ILE A 217 0.04 -0.82 -17.95
C ILE A 217 -1.14 -1.29 -18.81
N SER A 218 -0.86 -2.04 -19.89
CA SER A 218 -1.84 -2.78 -20.67
C SER A 218 -1.76 -4.26 -20.32
N ALA A 219 -2.82 -4.80 -19.73
CA ALA A 219 -2.82 -6.11 -19.08
C ALA A 219 -2.91 -7.31 -20.04
N GLY A 220 -2.52 -7.13 -21.30
CA GLY A 220 -2.51 -8.17 -22.34
C GLY A 220 -3.60 -7.97 -23.37
N ASP A 221 -3.60 -8.85 -24.37
CA ASP A 221 -4.52 -8.84 -25.50
C ASP A 221 -4.65 -7.44 -26.13
N GLN A 222 -3.52 -6.93 -26.64
CA GLN A 222 -3.52 -5.67 -27.37
C GLN A 222 -4.32 -5.77 -28.67
N ILE A 223 -4.33 -6.99 -29.25
CA ILE A 223 -4.94 -7.31 -30.54
C ILE A 223 -5.84 -8.54 -30.42
N SER A 224 -6.66 -8.83 -31.44
CA SER A 224 -7.66 -9.89 -31.40
C SER A 224 -7.28 -11.14 -32.18
N ILE A 225 -6.69 -11.02 -33.37
CA ILE A 225 -6.43 -12.19 -34.23
C ILE A 225 -5.33 -13.09 -33.65
N ARG A 226 -5.69 -14.34 -33.39
CA ARG A 226 -4.82 -15.37 -32.83
C ARG A 226 -4.71 -16.65 -33.67
N ASP A 227 -4.58 -16.53 -34.96
CA ASP A 227 -4.41 -17.68 -35.85
C ASP A 227 -3.15 -18.48 -35.53
N LYS A 228 -3.29 -19.62 -34.87
CA LYS A 228 -2.17 -20.48 -34.51
C LYS A 228 -1.46 -20.99 -35.76
N LYS A 229 -0.19 -20.71 -35.91
CA LYS A 229 0.62 -21.13 -37.05
C LYS A 229 1.25 -22.51 -36.82
N ALA A 230 1.48 -23.24 -37.92
CA ALA A 230 1.96 -24.62 -37.86
C ALA A 230 3.40 -24.77 -37.33
N ASN A 231 4.20 -23.70 -37.41
CA ASN A 231 5.59 -23.70 -36.95
C ASN A 231 6.09 -22.29 -36.65
N MET A 232 7.24 -22.23 -35.96
CA MET A 232 7.89 -20.98 -35.49
C MET A 232 8.18 -20.02 -36.65
N GLU A 233 8.61 -20.48 -37.82
CA GLU A 233 8.93 -19.59 -38.94
C GLU A 233 7.69 -18.87 -39.45
N GLN A 234 6.54 -19.55 -39.53
CA GLN A 234 5.27 -18.96 -39.93
C GLN A 234 4.74 -17.98 -38.84
N ALA A 235 4.90 -18.34 -37.59
CA ALA A 235 4.49 -17.46 -36.48
C ALA A 235 5.32 -16.16 -36.45
N LEU A 236 6.63 -16.25 -36.71
CA LEU A 236 7.53 -15.09 -36.79
C LEU A 236 7.31 -14.25 -38.06
N ALA A 237 6.71 -14.78 -39.11
CA ALA A 237 6.43 -14.08 -40.38
C ALA A 237 4.95 -13.65 -40.50
N TYR A 238 4.18 -13.80 -39.42
CA TYR A 238 2.75 -13.47 -39.41
C TYR A 238 2.54 -11.96 -39.48
N THR A 239 1.60 -11.51 -40.28
CA THR A 239 1.34 -10.09 -40.51
C THR A 239 -0.15 -9.76 -40.70
N ASP A 240 -1.05 -10.74 -40.56
CA ASP A 240 -2.49 -10.54 -40.78
C ASP A 240 -3.16 -9.73 -39.65
N ASN A 241 -2.45 -9.55 -38.52
CA ASN A 241 -2.85 -8.73 -37.38
C ASN A 241 -2.17 -7.35 -37.32
N GLU A 242 -1.40 -6.95 -38.34
CA GLU A 242 -0.74 -5.63 -38.35
C GLU A 242 -1.73 -4.45 -38.40
N ILE A 243 -2.91 -4.62 -39.01
CA ILE A 243 -3.97 -3.63 -38.97
C ILE A 243 -4.50 -3.38 -37.55
N GLU A 244 -4.49 -4.44 -36.70
CA GLU A 244 -4.91 -4.34 -35.30
C GLU A 244 -3.86 -3.62 -34.46
N TYR A 245 -2.56 -3.86 -34.70
CA TYR A 245 -1.48 -3.06 -34.12
C TYR A 245 -1.53 -1.60 -34.58
N ALA A 246 -1.87 -1.34 -35.85
CA ALA A 246 -2.08 0.00 -36.34
C ALA A 246 -3.23 0.70 -35.58
N GLY A 247 -4.29 -0.02 -35.26
CA GLY A 247 -5.37 0.44 -34.40
C GLY A 247 -4.95 0.70 -32.95
N TYR A 248 -4.24 -0.24 -32.35
CA TYR A 248 -3.76 -0.15 -30.97
C TYR A 248 -2.81 1.04 -30.76
N LEU A 249 -1.90 1.28 -31.68
CA LEU A 249 -0.90 2.36 -31.62
C LEU A 249 -1.42 3.72 -32.14
N SER A 250 -2.66 3.76 -32.68
CA SER A 250 -3.25 4.95 -33.30
C SER A 250 -3.48 6.18 -32.40
N PRO A 251 -3.68 6.06 -31.07
CA PRO A 251 -3.85 7.23 -30.21
C PRO A 251 -2.59 8.10 -30.17
N ASP A 252 -2.70 9.37 -30.57
CA ASP A 252 -1.57 10.31 -30.57
C ASP A 252 -0.96 10.49 -29.16
N ALA A 253 -1.76 10.33 -28.12
CA ALA A 253 -1.32 10.39 -26.73
C ALA A 253 -0.25 9.36 -26.39
N LEU A 254 -0.22 8.19 -27.06
CA LEU A 254 0.78 7.14 -26.84
C LEU A 254 2.20 7.55 -27.26
N LYS A 255 2.33 8.62 -28.02
CA LYS A 255 3.63 9.22 -28.35
C LYS A 255 4.25 9.98 -27.16
N SER A 256 3.47 10.23 -26.08
CA SER A 256 3.90 10.95 -24.88
C SER A 256 3.59 10.18 -23.59
N LEU A 257 2.82 9.11 -23.63
CA LEU A 257 2.48 8.22 -22.53
C LEU A 257 3.11 6.84 -22.78
N PRO A 258 4.21 6.48 -22.11
CA PRO A 258 4.80 5.15 -22.24
C PRO A 258 3.84 4.05 -21.79
N VAL A 259 3.83 2.89 -22.48
CA VAL A 259 2.97 1.76 -22.14
C VAL A 259 3.78 0.52 -21.85
N ALA A 260 3.65 0.01 -20.63
CA ALA A 260 4.15 -1.31 -20.24
C ALA A 260 3.11 -2.38 -20.64
N THR A 261 3.41 -3.17 -21.65
CA THR A 261 2.47 -4.16 -22.20
C THR A 261 2.72 -5.55 -21.64
N THR A 262 1.66 -6.29 -21.33
CA THR A 262 1.71 -7.71 -20.95
C THR A 262 1.37 -8.56 -22.16
N ILE A 263 1.91 -9.77 -22.27
CA ILE A 263 1.58 -10.69 -23.38
C ILE A 263 0.30 -11.44 -23.03
N GLY A 264 -0.80 -11.11 -23.71
CA GLY A 264 -2.05 -11.85 -23.63
C GLY A 264 -2.06 -13.12 -24.50
N ASN A 265 -3.12 -13.90 -24.42
CA ASN A 265 -3.21 -15.15 -25.21
C ASN A 265 -3.41 -14.89 -26.71
N HIS A 266 -3.94 -13.71 -27.09
CA HIS A 266 -4.01 -13.29 -28.48
C HIS A 266 -2.65 -12.79 -29.00
N ASP A 267 -1.81 -12.21 -28.16
CA ASP A 267 -0.47 -11.75 -28.54
C ASP A 267 0.54 -12.91 -28.63
N ALA A 268 0.37 -13.96 -27.81
CA ALA A 268 1.38 -14.98 -27.51
C ALA A 268 1.76 -15.87 -28.69
N ILE A 269 0.97 -15.89 -29.77
CA ILE A 269 1.07 -16.88 -30.86
C ILE A 269 1.88 -16.40 -32.07
N SER A 270 2.28 -15.12 -32.11
CA SER A 270 3.04 -14.56 -33.23
C SER A 270 4.23 -13.73 -32.75
N GLY A 271 5.15 -13.41 -33.67
CA GLY A 271 6.32 -12.58 -33.35
C GLY A 271 6.02 -11.08 -33.29
N ASN A 272 4.84 -10.63 -33.77
CA ASN A 272 4.50 -9.22 -33.93
C ASN A 272 4.62 -8.41 -32.63
N TYR A 273 4.13 -8.96 -31.51
CA TYR A 273 4.27 -8.31 -30.22
C TYR A 273 5.72 -7.89 -29.96
N SER A 274 6.68 -8.81 -30.12
CA SER A 274 8.10 -8.50 -29.91
C SER A 274 8.67 -7.51 -30.93
N TYR A 275 8.04 -7.32 -32.05
CA TYR A 275 8.48 -6.34 -33.05
C TYR A 275 7.95 -4.93 -32.76
N HIS A 276 6.75 -4.83 -32.19
CA HIS A 276 6.13 -3.54 -31.85
C HIS A 276 6.58 -2.99 -30.50
N PHE A 277 7.05 -3.83 -29.57
CA PHE A 277 7.40 -3.38 -28.22
C PHE A 277 8.88 -3.63 -27.88
N ASN A 278 9.51 -2.64 -27.27
CA ASN A 278 10.88 -2.70 -26.79
C ASN A 278 10.89 -2.78 -25.26
N ASN A 279 10.45 -3.90 -24.70
CA ASN A 279 10.34 -4.07 -23.26
C ASN A 279 11.73 -4.17 -22.59
N PRO A 280 11.93 -3.57 -21.39
CA PRO A 280 13.20 -3.59 -20.68
C PRO A 280 13.47 -4.94 -20.00
N ASN A 281 14.73 -5.25 -19.71
CA ASN A 281 15.12 -6.42 -18.91
C ASN A 281 14.40 -7.71 -19.29
N THR A 282 14.17 -7.91 -20.60
CA THR A 282 13.50 -9.10 -21.10
C THR A 282 14.29 -10.37 -20.83
N SER A 283 13.58 -11.45 -20.45
CA SER A 283 14.14 -12.76 -20.15
C SER A 283 13.68 -13.81 -21.16
N THR A 284 14.42 -14.89 -21.27
CA THR A 284 13.97 -16.12 -21.96
C THR A 284 13.08 -16.99 -21.07
N LEU A 285 13.01 -16.71 -19.77
CA LEU A 285 12.11 -17.38 -18.84
C LEU A 285 10.67 -16.96 -19.09
N GLY A 286 9.75 -17.90 -19.10
CA GLY A 286 8.34 -17.67 -19.42
C GLY A 286 8.08 -17.30 -20.89
N SER A 287 8.96 -17.71 -21.82
CA SER A 287 8.86 -17.29 -23.23
C SER A 287 7.84 -18.06 -24.03
N THR A 288 7.15 -17.33 -24.93
CA THR A 288 6.46 -17.81 -26.11
C THR A 288 7.14 -17.27 -27.38
N VAL A 289 6.52 -17.41 -28.56
CA VAL A 289 7.04 -16.77 -29.78
C VAL A 289 6.99 -15.24 -29.72
N ALA A 290 6.08 -14.69 -28.90
CA ALA A 290 5.93 -13.24 -28.69
C ALA A 290 7.00 -12.63 -27.78
N GLY A 291 7.67 -13.42 -26.95
CA GLY A 291 8.67 -12.95 -25.98
C GLY A 291 8.52 -13.62 -24.62
N GLY A 292 9.31 -13.21 -23.65
CA GLY A 292 9.31 -13.73 -22.30
C GLY A 292 8.88 -12.70 -21.25
N ASN A 293 9.14 -13.05 -19.99
CA ASN A 293 8.93 -12.14 -18.86
C ASN A 293 9.85 -10.93 -18.95
N TYR A 294 9.45 -9.82 -18.33
CA TYR A 294 10.30 -8.65 -18.18
C TYR A 294 9.96 -7.87 -16.89
N HIS A 295 10.85 -6.99 -16.46
CA HIS A 295 10.63 -6.15 -15.30
C HIS A 295 11.25 -4.76 -15.48
N TYR A 296 10.79 -3.82 -14.66
CA TYR A 296 11.34 -2.48 -14.54
C TYR A 296 11.06 -1.92 -13.15
N THR A 297 11.79 -0.87 -12.78
CA THR A 297 11.48 -0.07 -11.59
C THR A 297 10.99 1.31 -11.98
N TYR A 298 10.14 1.90 -11.14
CA TYR A 298 9.78 3.31 -11.21
C TYR A 298 9.65 3.83 -9.78
N GLY A 299 10.50 4.77 -9.40
CA GLY A 299 10.63 5.20 -8.01
C GLY A 299 10.95 4.02 -7.08
N ASN A 300 10.14 3.86 -6.03
CA ASN A 300 10.28 2.79 -5.04
C ASN A 300 9.47 1.53 -5.36
N THR A 301 9.06 1.34 -6.61
CA THR A 301 8.19 0.23 -7.04
C THR A 301 8.88 -0.63 -8.08
N LEU A 302 8.85 -1.95 -7.87
CA LEU A 302 9.21 -2.97 -8.85
C LEU A 302 7.95 -3.46 -9.57
N PHE A 303 7.95 -3.38 -10.90
CA PHE A 303 6.93 -3.93 -11.79
C PHE A 303 7.47 -5.20 -12.45
N ILE A 304 6.75 -6.30 -12.29
CA ILE A 304 7.11 -7.64 -12.81
C ILE A 304 6.02 -8.05 -13.79
N MET A 305 6.39 -8.19 -15.07
CA MET A 305 5.47 -8.52 -16.16
C MET A 305 5.68 -9.99 -16.57
N LEU A 306 4.66 -10.81 -16.33
CA LEU A 306 4.74 -12.26 -16.58
C LEU A 306 3.96 -12.65 -17.83
N ASN A 307 4.60 -13.45 -18.70
CA ASN A 307 3.95 -14.10 -19.83
C ASN A 307 3.43 -15.50 -19.41
N THR A 308 2.26 -15.53 -18.81
CA THR A 308 1.63 -16.74 -18.27
C THR A 308 1.00 -17.64 -19.34
N ASN A 309 1.11 -17.29 -20.63
CA ASN A 309 0.87 -18.22 -21.74
C ASN A 309 1.93 -19.35 -21.77
N ASN A 310 3.07 -19.13 -21.16
CA ASN A 310 3.98 -20.18 -20.73
C ASN A 310 3.63 -20.57 -19.29
N THR A 311 3.01 -21.72 -19.07
CA THR A 311 2.52 -22.15 -17.75
C THR A 311 3.59 -22.76 -16.83
N ASN A 312 4.89 -22.63 -17.17
CA ASN A 312 5.99 -23.12 -16.35
C ASN A 312 6.24 -22.24 -15.13
N ALA A 313 5.56 -22.54 -14.03
CA ALA A 313 5.68 -21.78 -12.80
C ALA A 313 7.12 -21.69 -12.24
N GLN A 314 7.96 -22.69 -12.51
CA GLN A 314 9.36 -22.67 -12.07
C GLN A 314 10.19 -21.61 -12.80
N GLU A 315 9.92 -21.38 -14.09
CA GLU A 315 10.56 -20.28 -14.84
C GLU A 315 10.09 -18.94 -14.31
N HIS A 316 8.80 -18.78 -14.00
CA HIS A 316 8.27 -17.55 -13.39
C HIS A 316 8.88 -17.30 -12.02
N LYS A 317 8.99 -18.32 -11.15
CA LYS A 317 9.65 -18.21 -9.85
C LYS A 317 11.09 -17.71 -9.99
N GLN A 318 11.88 -18.38 -10.84
CA GLN A 318 13.27 -17.98 -11.07
C GLN A 318 13.37 -16.53 -11.57
N PHE A 319 12.47 -16.12 -12.45
CA PHE A 319 12.44 -14.76 -12.98
C PHE A 319 12.09 -13.72 -11.90
N ILE A 320 11.05 -13.98 -11.08
CA ILE A 320 10.64 -13.09 -9.98
C ILE A 320 11.78 -12.88 -8.99
N GLU A 321 12.44 -13.97 -8.57
CA GLU A 321 13.59 -13.91 -7.66
C GLU A 321 14.76 -13.09 -8.25
N GLN A 322 15.02 -13.22 -9.56
CA GLN A 322 16.03 -12.41 -10.26
C GLN A 322 15.63 -10.94 -10.31
N ALA A 323 14.39 -10.63 -10.68
CA ALA A 323 13.89 -9.26 -10.76
C ALA A 323 13.97 -8.54 -9.41
N ILE A 324 13.59 -9.21 -8.31
CA ILE A 324 13.69 -8.66 -6.94
C ILE A 324 15.16 -8.42 -6.56
N ALA A 325 16.05 -9.37 -6.86
CA ALA A 325 17.46 -9.21 -6.56
C ALA A 325 18.12 -8.06 -7.34
N GLU A 326 17.68 -7.81 -8.58
CA GLU A 326 18.17 -6.70 -9.41
C GLU A 326 17.59 -5.35 -9.01
N ALA A 327 16.34 -5.31 -8.56
CA ALA A 327 15.68 -4.07 -8.11
C ALA A 327 16.24 -3.55 -6.78
N GLY A 328 16.73 -4.43 -5.90
CA GLY A 328 17.18 -4.06 -4.56
C GLY A 328 16.03 -3.67 -3.62
N ASP A 329 16.27 -2.69 -2.76
CA ASP A 329 15.27 -2.24 -1.79
C ASP A 329 14.17 -1.43 -2.48
N VAL A 330 12.99 -2.00 -2.59
CA VAL A 330 11.76 -1.35 -3.07
C VAL A 330 10.65 -1.51 -2.04
N THR A 331 9.77 -0.53 -1.95
CA THR A 331 8.61 -0.60 -1.05
C THR A 331 7.51 -1.47 -1.64
N TRP A 332 7.27 -1.32 -2.95
CA TRP A 332 6.14 -1.95 -3.63
C TRP A 332 6.61 -2.97 -4.67
N LYS A 333 5.94 -4.11 -4.71
CA LYS A 333 6.13 -5.14 -5.73
C LYS A 333 4.77 -5.42 -6.40
N VAL A 334 4.67 -5.04 -7.65
CA VAL A 334 3.46 -5.18 -8.47
C VAL A 334 3.73 -6.21 -9.56
N VAL A 335 2.94 -7.27 -9.61
CA VAL A 335 2.96 -8.26 -10.68
C VAL A 335 1.82 -7.96 -11.66
N THR A 336 2.10 -8.03 -12.94
CA THR A 336 1.07 -8.04 -13.98
C THR A 336 1.19 -9.32 -14.80
N LEU A 337 0.08 -10.01 -14.95
CA LEU A 337 -0.08 -11.15 -15.85
C LEU A 337 -1.44 -11.04 -16.55
N HIS A 338 -1.61 -11.77 -17.67
CA HIS A 338 -2.84 -11.61 -18.43
C HIS A 338 -4.01 -12.37 -17.80
N GLN A 339 -3.85 -13.67 -17.50
CA GLN A 339 -4.93 -14.52 -16.98
C GLN A 339 -5.40 -14.06 -15.59
N ASP A 340 -6.69 -13.99 -15.38
CA ASP A 340 -7.34 -13.48 -14.18
C ASP A 340 -7.48 -14.54 -13.07
N ILE A 341 -6.39 -14.93 -12.49
CA ILE A 341 -6.31 -16.02 -11.50
C ILE A 341 -7.22 -15.85 -10.26
N TYR A 342 -7.74 -14.64 -10.00
CA TYR A 342 -8.75 -14.33 -8.98
C TYR A 342 -9.80 -13.36 -9.51
N GLY A 343 -10.29 -13.60 -10.72
CA GLY A 343 -11.36 -12.83 -11.35
C GLY A 343 -12.78 -13.29 -10.97
N SER A 344 -13.77 -12.80 -11.71
CA SER A 344 -15.18 -13.15 -11.54
C SER A 344 -15.97 -13.18 -12.85
N GLY A 345 -15.28 -13.22 -13.98
CA GLY A 345 -15.86 -13.39 -15.31
C GLY A 345 -15.95 -14.86 -15.74
N GLU A 346 -16.19 -15.08 -17.01
CA GLU A 346 -16.50 -16.41 -17.56
C GLU A 346 -15.34 -17.39 -17.44
N HIS A 347 -14.09 -16.92 -17.59
CA HIS A 347 -12.90 -17.80 -17.52
C HIS A 347 -12.38 -18.02 -16.10
N SER A 348 -12.82 -17.23 -15.11
CA SER A 348 -12.23 -17.22 -13.75
C SER A 348 -12.31 -18.57 -13.02
N ASN A 349 -13.29 -19.41 -13.37
CA ASN A 349 -13.50 -20.72 -12.74
C ASN A 349 -13.00 -21.88 -13.62
N GLU A 350 -12.41 -21.62 -14.79
CA GLU A 350 -11.85 -22.66 -15.64
C GLU A 350 -10.71 -23.40 -14.94
N PRO A 351 -10.69 -24.74 -15.00
CA PRO A 351 -9.66 -25.53 -14.32
C PRO A 351 -8.23 -25.12 -14.66
N GLU A 352 -7.95 -24.68 -15.89
CA GLU A 352 -6.65 -24.22 -16.34
C GLU A 352 -6.22 -22.93 -15.64
N ILE A 353 -7.15 -21.97 -15.45
CA ILE A 353 -6.91 -20.70 -14.76
C ILE A 353 -6.73 -20.96 -13.27
N VAL A 354 -7.56 -21.80 -12.67
CA VAL A 354 -7.46 -22.21 -11.27
C VAL A 354 -6.17 -23.00 -10.99
N GLU A 355 -5.75 -23.88 -11.91
CA GLU A 355 -4.47 -24.58 -11.82
C GLU A 355 -3.29 -23.59 -11.85
N LEU A 356 -3.36 -22.57 -12.70
CA LEU A 356 -2.36 -21.51 -12.78
C LEU A 356 -2.32 -20.70 -11.47
N ARG A 357 -3.47 -20.39 -10.86
CA ARG A 357 -3.61 -19.76 -9.53
C ARG A 357 -2.78 -20.51 -8.49
N TYR A 358 -3.05 -21.80 -8.30
CA TYR A 358 -2.38 -22.60 -7.27
C TYR A 358 -0.88 -22.83 -7.54
N LYS A 359 -0.42 -22.64 -8.78
CA LYS A 359 1.02 -22.66 -9.12
C LYS A 359 1.72 -21.33 -8.81
N LEU A 360 1.05 -20.21 -9.05
CA LEU A 360 1.68 -18.88 -8.96
C LEU A 360 1.53 -18.21 -7.59
N VAL A 361 0.36 -18.35 -6.94
CA VAL A 361 0.08 -17.65 -5.67
C VAL A 361 1.12 -17.96 -4.59
N PRO A 362 1.54 -19.23 -4.34
CA PRO A 362 2.59 -19.51 -3.37
C PRO A 362 3.92 -18.81 -3.70
N ILE A 363 4.24 -18.65 -5.00
CA ILE A 363 5.44 -17.94 -5.44
C ILE A 363 5.33 -16.44 -5.13
N PHE A 364 4.16 -15.85 -5.36
CA PHE A 364 3.92 -14.44 -5.06
C PHE A 364 4.02 -14.15 -3.56
N GLU A 365 3.47 -15.02 -2.73
CA GLU A 365 3.53 -14.91 -1.27
C GLU A 365 4.95 -15.08 -0.73
N GLU A 366 5.71 -16.07 -1.24
CA GLU A 366 7.12 -16.28 -0.87
C GLU A 366 8.01 -15.06 -1.20
N ASN A 367 7.59 -14.22 -2.13
CA ASN A 367 8.32 -13.06 -2.60
C ASN A 367 7.72 -11.71 -2.16
N ASP A 368 6.74 -11.74 -1.23
CA ASP A 368 6.06 -10.55 -0.70
C ASP A 368 5.53 -9.62 -1.80
N ILE A 369 4.80 -10.18 -2.77
CA ILE A 369 4.10 -9.39 -3.78
C ILE A 369 2.90 -8.69 -3.12
N ASP A 370 2.68 -7.41 -3.45
CA ASP A 370 1.62 -6.61 -2.84
C ASP A 370 0.32 -6.62 -3.64
N VAL A 371 0.46 -6.45 -4.96
CA VAL A 371 -0.67 -6.32 -5.87
C VAL A 371 -0.41 -7.14 -7.13
N VAL A 372 -1.44 -7.83 -7.58
CA VAL A 372 -1.46 -8.53 -8.87
C VAL A 372 -2.53 -7.89 -9.76
N LEU A 373 -2.14 -7.47 -10.95
CA LEU A 373 -2.97 -6.83 -11.96
C LEU A 373 -3.19 -7.81 -13.12
N THR A 374 -4.43 -7.99 -13.55
CA THR A 374 -4.81 -8.95 -14.60
C THR A 374 -5.80 -8.36 -15.59
N GLY A 375 -6.02 -9.03 -16.72
CA GLY A 375 -7.03 -8.77 -17.72
C GLY A 375 -7.87 -10.02 -18.00
N HIS A 376 -7.98 -10.42 -19.27
CA HIS A 376 -8.53 -11.67 -19.79
C HIS A 376 -10.05 -11.81 -19.77
N ASP A 377 -10.68 -11.55 -18.63
CA ASP A 377 -12.12 -11.78 -18.43
C ASP A 377 -13.02 -10.61 -18.87
N HIS A 378 -12.44 -9.51 -19.33
CA HIS A 378 -13.19 -8.33 -19.81
C HIS A 378 -14.28 -7.87 -18.84
N THR A 379 -14.14 -8.20 -17.54
CA THR A 379 -14.97 -7.73 -16.42
C THR A 379 -14.09 -7.06 -15.40
N TYR A 380 -14.64 -6.19 -14.57
CA TYR A 380 -13.91 -5.70 -13.42
C TYR A 380 -14.16 -6.61 -12.22
N ALA A 381 -13.06 -7.01 -11.58
CA ALA A 381 -13.12 -7.69 -10.30
C ALA A 381 -12.01 -7.21 -9.37
N ARG A 382 -12.35 -7.03 -8.10
CA ARG A 382 -11.42 -6.75 -7.02
C ARG A 382 -11.56 -7.81 -5.94
N SER A 383 -10.46 -8.47 -5.62
CA SER A 383 -10.44 -9.43 -4.52
C SER A 383 -10.48 -8.74 -3.15
N LYS A 384 -10.79 -9.50 -2.12
CA LYS A 384 -10.35 -9.22 -0.75
C LYS A 384 -8.83 -9.36 -0.68
N ILE A 385 -8.21 -9.00 0.45
CA ILE A 385 -6.80 -9.32 0.66
C ILE A 385 -6.70 -10.83 0.94
N LEU A 386 -5.87 -11.52 0.16
CA LEU A 386 -5.76 -12.98 0.17
C LEU A 386 -4.36 -13.41 0.58
N LYS A 387 -4.29 -14.44 1.44
CA LYS A 387 -3.05 -15.10 1.83
C LYS A 387 -3.32 -16.59 2.03
N GLY A 388 -2.58 -17.43 1.34
CA GLY A 388 -2.79 -18.88 1.31
C GLY A 388 -3.74 -19.28 0.17
N GLY A 389 -4.27 -20.46 0.27
CA GLY A 389 -5.09 -21.11 -0.74
C GLY A 389 -4.48 -22.48 -1.08
N VAL A 390 -5.30 -23.51 -1.05
CA VAL A 390 -4.83 -24.88 -1.27
C VAL A 390 -5.79 -25.58 -2.21
N LYS A 391 -5.24 -26.09 -3.32
CA LYS A 391 -5.98 -26.93 -4.26
C LYS A 391 -6.50 -28.19 -3.58
N ASP A 392 -7.80 -28.45 -3.69
CA ASP A 392 -8.39 -29.72 -3.31
C ASP A 392 -8.45 -30.66 -4.53
N GLU A 393 -7.46 -31.54 -4.64
CA GLU A 393 -7.37 -32.52 -5.74
C GLU A 393 -8.57 -33.48 -5.81
N SER A 394 -9.34 -33.63 -4.73
CA SER A 394 -10.48 -34.58 -4.67
C SER A 394 -11.74 -34.04 -5.35
N THR A 395 -11.84 -32.72 -5.48
CA THR A 395 -13.00 -32.02 -6.07
C THR A 395 -12.68 -31.39 -7.42
N PHE A 396 -11.41 -31.39 -7.83
CA PHE A 396 -10.93 -30.70 -9.02
C PHE A 396 -11.48 -31.36 -10.29
N LEU A 397 -12.00 -30.54 -11.22
CA LEU A 397 -12.51 -30.96 -12.51
C LEU A 397 -11.42 -30.89 -13.59
N THR A 398 -11.55 -31.68 -14.63
CA THR A 398 -10.86 -31.43 -15.91
C THR A 398 -11.56 -30.31 -16.68
N GLY A 399 -10.87 -29.70 -17.67
CA GLY A 399 -11.48 -28.71 -18.56
C GLY A 399 -12.76 -29.22 -19.21
N ASP A 400 -12.71 -30.40 -19.85
CA ASP A 400 -13.87 -31.00 -20.52
C ASP A 400 -15.07 -31.24 -19.55
N GLU A 401 -14.80 -31.66 -18.30
CA GLU A 401 -15.85 -31.84 -17.28
C GLU A 401 -16.45 -30.53 -16.79
N TYR A 402 -15.65 -29.48 -16.71
CA TYR A 402 -16.11 -28.15 -16.35
C TYR A 402 -16.96 -27.55 -17.47
N GLU A 403 -16.49 -27.59 -18.71
CA GLU A 403 -17.21 -27.09 -19.88
C GLU A 403 -18.58 -27.77 -20.04
N GLU A 404 -18.69 -29.10 -19.79
CA GLU A 404 -20.00 -29.78 -19.86
C GLU A 404 -21.07 -29.16 -18.93
N PHE A 405 -20.67 -28.67 -17.75
CA PHE A 405 -21.56 -27.99 -16.81
C PHE A 405 -21.73 -26.50 -17.12
N PHE A 406 -20.62 -25.84 -17.44
CA PHE A 406 -20.61 -24.41 -17.69
C PHE A 406 -21.40 -24.04 -18.95
N ASP A 407 -21.30 -24.81 -20.03
CA ASP A 407 -22.05 -24.59 -21.27
C ASP A 407 -23.58 -24.57 -21.04
N ILE A 408 -24.09 -25.38 -20.10
CA ILE A 408 -25.52 -25.36 -19.75
C ILE A 408 -25.93 -24.03 -19.15
N GLU A 409 -25.10 -23.50 -18.23
CA GLU A 409 -25.35 -22.19 -17.59
C GLU A 409 -25.18 -21.05 -18.63
N PHE A 410 -24.14 -21.11 -19.45
CA PHE A 410 -23.80 -20.12 -20.46
C PHE A 410 -24.86 -20.06 -21.57
N GLU A 411 -25.24 -21.20 -22.19
CA GLU A 411 -26.25 -21.24 -23.25
C GLU A 411 -27.64 -20.77 -22.80
N SER A 412 -27.95 -20.85 -21.50
CA SER A 412 -29.18 -20.36 -20.91
C SER A 412 -29.13 -18.86 -20.54
N ASP A 413 -28.04 -18.16 -20.83
CA ASP A 413 -27.76 -16.82 -20.32
C ASP A 413 -27.91 -16.77 -18.78
N TYR A 414 -27.36 -17.79 -18.12
CA TYR A 414 -27.38 -17.98 -16.66
C TYR A 414 -28.78 -18.01 -16.01
N THR A 415 -29.85 -18.26 -16.80
CA THR A 415 -31.20 -18.43 -16.25
C THR A 415 -31.44 -19.84 -15.70
N GLU A 416 -30.69 -20.83 -16.16
CA GLU A 416 -30.68 -22.21 -15.68
C GLU A 416 -29.32 -22.51 -15.04
N LEU A 417 -29.28 -22.61 -13.70
CA LEU A 417 -28.06 -22.93 -12.96
C LEU A 417 -27.96 -24.46 -12.74
N VAL A 418 -26.76 -24.98 -12.94
CA VAL A 418 -26.46 -26.41 -12.73
C VAL A 418 -26.37 -26.72 -11.24
N GLU A 419 -27.13 -27.73 -10.79
CA GLU A 419 -27.21 -28.19 -9.39
C GLU A 419 -26.53 -29.56 -9.21
N ASP A 420 -25.57 -29.92 -10.06
CA ASP A 420 -24.80 -31.16 -9.93
C ASP A 420 -23.83 -31.09 -8.76
N GLU A 421 -23.82 -32.11 -7.90
CA GLU A 421 -23.00 -32.15 -6.68
C GLU A 421 -21.50 -32.05 -6.98
N LYS A 422 -21.03 -32.65 -8.08
CA LYS A 422 -19.61 -32.63 -8.45
C LYS A 422 -19.17 -31.22 -8.88
N TYR A 423 -20.00 -30.55 -9.69
CA TYR A 423 -19.76 -29.17 -10.12
C TYR A 423 -19.78 -28.20 -8.96
N LEU A 424 -20.79 -28.30 -8.09
CA LEU A 424 -20.91 -27.42 -6.91
C LEU A 424 -19.75 -27.63 -5.92
N ASN A 425 -19.31 -28.87 -5.69
CA ASN A 425 -18.16 -29.16 -4.85
C ASN A 425 -16.87 -28.56 -5.43
N TYR A 426 -16.70 -28.60 -6.74
CA TYR A 426 -15.58 -27.93 -7.41
C TYR A 426 -15.64 -26.42 -7.17
N LEU A 427 -16.77 -25.76 -7.50
CA LEU A 427 -16.93 -24.33 -7.32
C LEU A 427 -16.69 -23.90 -5.85
N GLU A 428 -17.21 -24.66 -4.87
CA GLU A 428 -16.96 -24.38 -3.46
C GLU A 428 -15.49 -24.52 -3.06
N SER A 429 -14.79 -25.51 -3.61
CA SER A 429 -13.38 -25.77 -3.28
C SER A 429 -12.43 -24.67 -3.78
N ILE A 430 -12.79 -23.99 -4.88
CA ILE A 430 -11.98 -22.93 -5.49
C ILE A 430 -12.29 -21.53 -4.95
N GLU A 431 -13.25 -21.40 -4.04
CA GLU A 431 -13.57 -20.11 -3.40
C GLU A 431 -12.50 -19.61 -2.43
N ASP A 432 -11.53 -20.43 -2.08
CA ASP A 432 -10.39 -20.07 -1.21
C ASP A 432 -10.79 -19.30 0.05
N LYS A 433 -11.92 -19.69 0.69
CA LYS A 433 -12.45 -19.00 1.88
C LYS A 433 -11.43 -18.82 3.00
N ASN A 434 -10.52 -19.80 3.14
CA ASN A 434 -9.46 -19.80 4.13
C ASN A 434 -8.29 -18.87 3.80
N ALA A 435 -8.18 -18.43 2.53
CA ALA A 435 -7.18 -17.47 2.10
C ALA A 435 -7.59 -16.02 2.41
N ILE A 436 -8.87 -15.78 2.72
CA ILE A 436 -9.35 -14.42 3.02
C ILE A 436 -8.77 -13.98 4.35
N GLN A 437 -7.93 -12.94 4.31
CA GLN A 437 -7.35 -12.37 5.52
C GLN A 437 -8.43 -11.65 6.35
N SER A 438 -8.64 -12.07 7.60
CA SER A 438 -9.73 -11.60 8.48
C SER A 438 -9.31 -10.57 9.51
N ASP A 439 -8.02 -10.49 9.81
CA ASP A 439 -7.41 -9.64 10.86
C ASP A 439 -6.82 -8.33 10.32
N LEU A 440 -7.39 -7.84 9.23
CA LEU A 440 -6.96 -6.59 8.59
C LEU A 440 -7.24 -5.38 9.49
N ILE A 441 -6.28 -4.47 9.53
CA ILE A 441 -6.48 -3.14 10.11
C ILE A 441 -7.02 -2.24 9.01
N VAL A 442 -8.33 -1.95 9.07
CA VAL A 442 -9.01 -1.14 8.06
C VAL A 442 -9.50 0.16 8.69
N LYS A 443 -9.24 1.30 8.01
CA LYS A 443 -9.70 2.64 8.42
C LYS A 443 -10.14 3.44 7.21
N GLY A 444 -11.44 3.65 7.08
CA GLY A 444 -11.99 4.22 5.86
C GLY A 444 -11.67 3.33 4.66
N GLU A 445 -11.03 3.90 3.65
CA GLU A 445 -10.58 3.20 2.42
C GLU A 445 -9.16 2.58 2.58
N ASN A 446 -8.50 2.77 3.73
CA ASN A 446 -7.11 2.37 3.95
C ASN A 446 -7.01 1.02 4.65
N ILE A 447 -6.18 0.15 4.13
CA ILE A 447 -5.78 -1.14 4.71
C ILE A 447 -4.30 -1.03 5.10
N TYR A 448 -4.00 -1.18 6.39
CA TYR A 448 -2.67 -0.98 6.94
C TYR A 448 -1.91 -2.29 7.07
N ASN A 449 -0.70 -2.32 6.49
CA ASN A 449 0.25 -3.43 6.57
C ASN A 449 -0.40 -4.82 6.38
N PRO A 450 -1.19 -5.04 5.30
CA PRO A 450 -1.73 -6.38 5.07
C PRO A 450 -0.57 -7.36 4.79
N GLU A 451 -0.73 -8.59 5.25
CA GLU A 451 0.23 -9.67 4.95
C GLU A 451 -0.12 -10.44 3.67
N GLY A 452 -1.29 -10.20 3.10
CA GLY A 452 -1.77 -10.84 1.88
C GLY A 452 -1.70 -9.94 0.67
N ILE A 453 -2.13 -10.47 -0.45
CA ILE A 453 -2.06 -9.86 -1.79
C ILE A 453 -3.43 -9.35 -2.22
N LEU A 454 -3.47 -8.19 -2.89
CA LEU A 454 -4.64 -7.65 -3.58
C LEU A 454 -4.60 -8.05 -5.06
N TYR A 455 -5.69 -8.61 -5.59
CA TYR A 455 -5.84 -8.94 -7.01
C TYR A 455 -6.88 -8.03 -7.64
N ILE A 456 -6.55 -7.48 -8.81
CA ILE A 456 -7.43 -6.62 -9.62
C ILE A 456 -7.48 -7.19 -11.03
N THR A 457 -8.68 -7.52 -11.50
CA THR A 457 -8.96 -7.83 -12.91
C THR A 457 -9.53 -6.60 -13.58
N ALA A 458 -8.92 -6.17 -14.67
CA ALA A 458 -9.36 -5.01 -15.43
C ALA A 458 -10.38 -5.41 -16.49
N ASN A 459 -11.44 -4.63 -16.62
CA ASN A 459 -12.42 -4.73 -17.71
C ASN A 459 -11.83 -4.23 -19.03
N SER A 460 -12.46 -4.57 -20.16
CA SER A 460 -12.05 -4.10 -21.49
C SER A 460 -11.91 -2.58 -21.55
N ALA A 461 -10.76 -2.11 -22.03
CA ALA A 461 -10.47 -0.68 -22.17
C ALA A 461 -10.93 -0.09 -23.52
N SER A 462 -11.21 -0.92 -24.53
CA SER A 462 -11.76 -0.48 -25.83
C SER A 462 -13.25 -0.79 -25.99
N GLY A 463 -13.78 -1.67 -25.13
CA GLY A 463 -15.14 -2.19 -25.30
C GLY A 463 -15.32 -3.01 -26.58
N SER A 464 -14.27 -3.60 -27.08
CA SER A 464 -14.30 -4.48 -28.26
C SER A 464 -15.11 -5.74 -28.01
N LYS A 465 -15.12 -6.21 -26.75
CA LYS A 465 -15.83 -7.38 -26.27
C LYS A 465 -15.97 -7.29 -24.75
N TYR A 466 -17.08 -7.82 -24.22
CA TYR A 466 -17.31 -8.00 -22.79
C TYR A 466 -17.76 -9.43 -22.51
N TYR A 467 -17.39 -9.94 -21.33
CA TYR A 467 -17.94 -11.16 -20.78
C TYR A 467 -18.88 -10.85 -19.62
N ASN A 468 -19.74 -11.79 -19.28
CA ASN A 468 -20.60 -11.68 -18.10
C ASN A 468 -19.85 -12.03 -16.83
N ASN A 469 -20.29 -11.50 -15.70
CA ASN A 469 -19.88 -12.02 -14.41
C ASN A 469 -20.50 -13.40 -14.20
N VAL A 470 -19.74 -14.37 -13.70
CA VAL A 470 -20.29 -15.69 -13.33
C VAL A 470 -21.45 -15.55 -12.33
N PRO A 471 -22.49 -16.37 -12.42
CA PRO A 471 -23.73 -16.19 -11.61
C PRO A 471 -23.47 -16.36 -10.11
N ARG A 472 -22.55 -17.24 -9.73
CA ARG A 472 -22.17 -17.47 -8.34
C ARG A 472 -20.91 -16.69 -8.00
N GLN A 473 -21.09 -15.53 -7.31
CA GLN A 473 -19.95 -14.72 -6.89
C GLN A 473 -19.07 -15.50 -5.91
N GLN A 474 -17.80 -15.57 -6.21
CA GLN A 474 -16.80 -16.24 -5.39
C GLN A 474 -16.60 -15.50 -4.05
N ALA A 475 -16.33 -16.25 -2.97
CA ALA A 475 -16.16 -15.70 -1.62
C ALA A 475 -14.98 -14.72 -1.51
N TYR A 476 -13.93 -14.91 -2.32
CA TYR A 476 -12.75 -14.05 -2.34
C TYR A 476 -12.99 -12.68 -3.02
N ILE A 477 -14.06 -12.49 -3.79
CA ILE A 477 -14.37 -11.23 -4.46
C ILE A 477 -14.94 -10.23 -3.45
N ALA A 478 -14.34 -9.04 -3.42
CA ALA A 478 -14.83 -7.89 -2.66
C ALA A 478 -15.81 -7.05 -3.46
N ASN A 479 -15.50 -6.78 -4.73
CA ASN A 479 -16.38 -6.08 -5.68
C ASN A 479 -16.17 -6.60 -7.10
N ARG A 480 -17.21 -6.54 -7.92
CA ARG A 480 -17.19 -6.87 -9.35
C ARG A 480 -18.18 -6.01 -10.12
N TRP A 481 -17.88 -5.74 -11.38
CA TRP A 481 -18.71 -4.86 -12.18
C TRP A 481 -18.63 -5.21 -13.67
N GLN A 482 -19.78 -5.16 -14.35
CA GLN A 482 -19.91 -5.22 -15.81
C GLN A 482 -21.21 -4.53 -16.23
N GLU A 483 -21.11 -3.54 -17.12
CA GLU A 483 -22.24 -2.82 -17.73
C GLU A 483 -21.96 -2.46 -19.19
N ASP A 484 -21.12 -3.22 -19.88
CA ASP A 484 -20.75 -3.05 -21.30
C ASP A 484 -20.21 -1.64 -21.62
N VAL A 485 -19.41 -1.09 -20.71
CA VAL A 485 -18.75 0.21 -20.86
C VAL A 485 -17.24 0.04 -20.63
N PRO A 486 -16.39 0.65 -21.49
CA PRO A 486 -14.94 0.61 -21.27
C PRO A 486 -14.55 1.26 -19.95
N THR A 487 -13.50 0.72 -19.33
CA THR A 487 -12.99 1.25 -18.06
C THR A 487 -11.47 1.41 -18.08
N PHE A 488 -10.97 2.17 -17.12
CA PHE A 488 -9.55 2.24 -16.78
C PHE A 488 -9.39 2.45 -15.27
N SER A 489 -8.27 2.02 -14.74
CA SER A 489 -7.92 2.33 -13.34
C SER A 489 -6.80 3.36 -13.29
N ALA A 490 -6.89 4.29 -12.34
CA ALA A 490 -5.79 5.17 -11.94
C ALA A 490 -5.19 4.64 -10.65
N ILE A 491 -3.89 4.33 -10.66
CA ILE A 491 -3.15 3.76 -9.54
C ILE A 491 -2.10 4.76 -9.12
N SER A 492 -2.25 5.31 -7.93
CA SER A 492 -1.33 6.30 -7.34
C SER A 492 -0.45 5.64 -6.30
N VAL A 493 0.84 5.91 -6.38
CA VAL A 493 1.86 5.32 -5.51
C VAL A 493 2.71 6.42 -4.90
N ASP A 494 2.94 6.32 -3.60
CA ASP A 494 3.95 7.09 -2.90
C ASP A 494 4.84 6.19 -2.01
N ASN A 495 5.61 6.79 -1.11
CA ASN A 495 6.55 6.04 -0.29
C ASN A 495 5.88 5.04 0.67
N VAL A 496 4.62 5.26 1.03
CA VAL A 496 3.92 4.49 2.07
C VAL A 496 2.55 4.00 1.62
N SER A 497 1.99 4.53 0.53
CA SER A 497 0.65 4.17 0.08
C SER A 497 0.58 3.80 -1.41
N LEU A 498 -0.31 2.88 -1.73
CA LEU A 498 -0.72 2.52 -3.07
C LEU A 498 -2.25 2.52 -3.12
N SER A 499 -2.82 3.42 -3.93
CA SER A 499 -4.27 3.63 -4.05
C SER A 499 -4.76 3.28 -5.45
N ILE A 500 -5.89 2.57 -5.55
CA ILE A 500 -6.50 2.16 -6.81
C ILE A 500 -7.92 2.71 -6.90
N SER A 501 -8.22 3.42 -7.98
CA SER A 501 -9.57 3.90 -8.34
C SER A 501 -9.88 3.53 -9.77
N THR A 502 -11.02 2.89 -10.02
CA THR A 502 -11.43 2.45 -11.36
C THR A 502 -12.64 3.25 -11.85
N TYR A 503 -12.60 3.69 -13.09
CA TYR A 503 -13.57 4.60 -13.70
C TYR A 503 -14.18 4.01 -14.97
N ARG A 504 -15.46 4.23 -15.17
CA ARG A 504 -16.14 4.04 -16.45
C ARG A 504 -15.91 5.25 -17.37
N THR A 505 -15.77 5.01 -18.66
CA THR A 505 -15.40 6.08 -19.62
C THR A 505 -16.54 6.98 -20.08
N ASP A 506 -17.79 6.53 -19.96
CA ASP A 506 -18.96 7.29 -20.39
C ASP A 506 -19.31 8.44 -19.42
N THR A 507 -19.41 8.17 -18.12
CA THR A 507 -19.77 9.17 -17.10
C THR A 507 -18.59 9.67 -16.29
N MET A 508 -17.43 9.01 -16.36
CA MET A 508 -16.26 9.24 -15.49
C MET A 508 -16.54 9.00 -14.01
N GLU A 509 -17.59 8.26 -13.68
CA GLU A 509 -17.86 7.83 -12.31
C GLU A 509 -16.99 6.63 -11.93
N LYS A 510 -16.68 6.50 -10.64
CA LYS A 510 -16.03 5.32 -10.12
C LYS A 510 -17.00 4.14 -10.13
N ILE A 511 -16.50 2.96 -10.52
CA ILE A 511 -17.29 1.72 -10.50
C ILE A 511 -17.08 0.93 -9.19
N ASP A 512 -16.12 1.34 -8.37
CA ASP A 512 -15.82 0.77 -7.06
C ASP A 512 -15.29 1.86 -6.12
N ASP A 513 -15.33 1.61 -4.81
CA ASP A 513 -14.67 2.46 -3.83
C ASP A 513 -13.16 2.43 -4.05
N THR A 514 -12.48 3.55 -3.78
CA THR A 514 -11.02 3.58 -3.77
C THR A 514 -10.50 2.63 -2.69
N ILE A 515 -9.58 1.76 -3.05
CA ILE A 515 -8.85 0.96 -2.08
C ILE A 515 -7.42 1.49 -1.95
N THR A 516 -6.94 1.63 -0.72
CA THR A 516 -5.57 2.07 -0.43
C THR A 516 -4.88 1.08 0.48
N ILE A 517 -3.76 0.53 0.04
CA ILE A 517 -2.83 -0.22 0.88
C ILE A 517 -1.82 0.77 1.45
N VAL A 518 -1.60 0.71 2.77
CA VAL A 518 -0.63 1.56 3.47
C VAL A 518 0.42 0.68 4.15
N LYS A 519 1.68 0.87 3.80
CA LYS A 519 2.85 0.26 4.44
C LYS A 519 3.52 1.30 5.34
N SER A 520 3.23 1.29 6.63
CA SER A 520 3.81 2.20 7.60
C SER A 520 4.43 1.42 8.75
N VAL A 521 5.77 1.40 8.81
CA VAL A 521 6.52 0.82 9.92
C VAL A 521 6.21 1.55 11.22
N GLU A 522 6.12 2.88 11.19
CA GLU A 522 5.82 3.70 12.36
C GLU A 522 4.45 3.39 12.96
N TYR A 523 3.45 3.18 12.11
CA TYR A 523 2.11 2.81 12.55
C TYR A 523 2.08 1.38 13.15
N GLY A 524 2.78 0.42 12.54
CA GLY A 524 2.95 -0.92 13.10
C GLY A 524 3.57 -0.89 14.49
N ASN A 525 4.68 -0.16 14.65
CA ASN A 525 5.36 0.04 15.93
C ASN A 525 4.43 0.67 16.98
N LEU A 526 3.59 1.63 16.59
CA LEU A 526 2.62 2.26 17.50
C LEU A 526 1.58 1.25 18.00
N LEU A 527 1.04 0.42 17.12
CA LEU A 527 0.04 -0.59 17.48
C LEU A 527 0.60 -1.63 18.45
N GLU A 528 1.80 -2.17 18.17
CA GLU A 528 2.50 -3.09 19.09
C GLU A 528 2.72 -2.42 20.45
N LYS A 529 3.13 -1.15 20.46
CA LYS A 529 3.38 -0.44 21.72
C LYS A 529 2.09 -0.18 22.51
N ILE A 530 0.95 0.06 21.82
CA ILE A 530 -0.36 0.16 22.45
C ILE A 530 -0.74 -1.19 23.11
N GLU A 531 -0.53 -2.31 22.42
CA GLU A 531 -0.81 -3.64 22.96
C GLU A 531 0.04 -3.94 24.21
N GLU A 532 1.34 -3.67 24.16
CA GLU A 532 2.23 -3.77 25.33
C GLU A 532 1.76 -2.89 26.50
N ALA A 533 1.29 -1.68 26.20
CA ALA A 533 0.78 -0.75 27.20
C ALA A 533 -0.55 -1.24 27.80
N GLU A 534 -1.45 -1.77 26.98
CA GLU A 534 -2.72 -2.35 27.44
C GLU A 534 -2.52 -3.55 28.36
N ALA A 535 -1.53 -4.40 28.07
CA ALA A 535 -1.17 -5.52 28.95
C ALA A 535 -0.80 -5.07 30.36
N LYS A 536 -0.27 -3.83 30.54
CA LYS A 536 0.05 -3.27 31.85
C LYS A 536 -1.16 -2.78 32.64
N LEU A 537 -2.34 -2.60 32.00
CA LEU A 537 -3.54 -2.07 32.68
C LEU A 537 -4.01 -2.96 33.84
N ALA A 538 -3.78 -4.28 33.76
CA ALA A 538 -4.09 -5.22 34.82
C ALA A 538 -3.23 -5.01 36.09
N ASP A 539 -2.09 -4.34 35.97
CA ASP A 539 -1.10 -4.15 37.03
C ASP A 539 -1.15 -2.75 37.70
N LYS A 540 -2.20 -1.98 37.40
CA LYS A 540 -2.38 -0.60 37.90
C LYS A 540 -2.01 -0.42 39.37
N GLU A 541 -2.51 -1.28 40.24
CA GLU A 541 -2.33 -1.20 41.68
C GLU A 541 -0.87 -1.38 42.13
N LYS A 542 0.00 -1.87 41.25
CA LYS A 542 1.42 -2.07 41.53
C LYS A 542 2.25 -0.79 41.37
N TYR A 543 1.73 0.21 40.65
CA TYR A 543 2.48 1.41 40.31
C TYR A 543 2.01 2.63 41.11
N THR A 544 2.91 3.63 41.23
CA THR A 544 2.59 4.91 41.86
C THR A 544 1.54 5.66 41.07
N SER A 545 0.62 6.35 41.76
CA SER A 545 -0.53 7.02 41.15
C SER A 545 -0.10 8.10 40.16
N SER A 546 0.93 8.88 40.50
CA SER A 546 1.42 9.98 39.65
C SER A 546 1.97 9.49 38.30
N THR A 547 2.79 8.42 38.30
CA THR A 547 3.35 7.86 37.07
C THR A 547 2.30 7.12 36.27
N TRP A 548 1.32 6.49 36.93
CA TRP A 548 0.21 5.82 36.28
C TRP A 548 -0.71 6.77 35.54
N VAL A 549 -1.09 7.90 36.13
CA VAL A 549 -1.94 8.91 35.49
C VAL A 549 -1.30 9.45 34.20
N ALA A 550 0.01 9.70 34.23
CA ALA A 550 0.75 10.12 33.03
C ALA A 550 0.76 9.06 31.94
N PHE A 551 0.97 7.80 32.33
CA PHE A 551 0.92 6.65 31.42
C PHE A 551 -0.48 6.48 30.80
N GLU A 552 -1.57 6.46 31.59
CA GLU A 552 -2.94 6.35 31.08
C GLU A 552 -3.29 7.46 30.09
N ALA A 553 -2.89 8.71 30.38
CA ALA A 553 -3.14 9.84 29.47
C ALA A 553 -2.40 9.68 28.13
N THR A 554 -1.16 9.19 28.18
CA THR A 554 -0.37 8.96 26.97
C THR A 554 -0.91 7.81 26.16
N LEU A 555 -1.31 6.70 26.79
CA LEU A 555 -1.96 5.57 26.15
C LEU A 555 -3.27 5.99 25.46
N LEU A 556 -4.09 6.78 26.13
CA LEU A 556 -5.35 7.30 25.54
C LEU A 556 -5.06 8.16 24.31
N SER A 557 -4.01 9.00 24.37
CA SER A 557 -3.59 9.82 23.22
C SER A 557 -3.10 8.95 22.06
N ALA A 558 -2.30 7.93 22.34
CA ALA A 558 -1.80 6.99 21.34
C ALA A 558 -2.95 6.23 20.67
N LYS A 559 -3.92 5.71 21.44
CA LYS A 559 -5.11 5.04 20.90
C LYS A 559 -5.94 5.98 20.03
N LYS A 560 -6.13 7.22 20.44
CA LYS A 560 -6.88 8.20 19.64
C LYS A 560 -6.22 8.49 18.30
N ILE A 561 -4.90 8.61 18.26
CA ILE A 561 -4.17 8.77 16.98
C ILE A 561 -4.24 7.48 16.17
N ALA A 562 -4.05 6.33 16.82
CA ALA A 562 -4.22 5.05 16.16
C ALA A 562 -5.64 4.83 15.58
N GLU A 563 -6.66 5.52 16.03
CA GLU A 563 -8.04 5.50 15.51
C GLU A 563 -8.31 6.58 14.43
N ASP A 564 -7.38 7.48 14.15
CA ASP A 564 -7.56 8.54 13.14
C ASP A 564 -7.51 7.93 11.73
N THR A 565 -8.43 8.32 10.86
CA THR A 565 -8.49 7.87 9.47
C THR A 565 -7.47 8.56 8.57
N ASN A 566 -6.97 9.74 8.98
CA ASN A 566 -5.95 10.50 8.28
C ASN A 566 -4.65 10.49 9.10
N LEU A 567 -3.88 9.42 8.98
CA LEU A 567 -2.64 9.30 9.72
C LEU A 567 -1.57 10.26 9.19
N ASN A 568 -0.93 10.93 10.14
CA ASN A 568 0.29 11.72 9.89
C ASN A 568 1.45 10.96 10.53
N GLU A 569 2.42 10.50 9.74
CA GLU A 569 3.55 9.70 10.22
C GLU A 569 4.39 10.42 11.29
N GLU A 570 4.59 11.74 11.16
CA GLU A 570 5.29 12.53 12.17
C GLU A 570 4.55 12.49 13.51
N LEU A 571 3.21 12.59 13.49
CA LEU A 571 2.38 12.51 14.67
C LEU A 571 2.34 11.08 15.25
N VAL A 572 2.31 10.06 14.41
CA VAL A 572 2.38 8.65 14.80
C VAL A 572 3.70 8.38 15.53
N SER A 573 4.83 8.81 14.97
CA SER A 573 6.16 8.67 15.57
C SER A 573 6.27 9.43 16.89
N GLU A 574 5.70 10.67 16.98
CA GLU A 574 5.65 11.47 18.22
C GLU A 574 4.90 10.73 19.33
N VAL A 575 3.70 10.22 19.06
CA VAL A 575 2.89 9.56 20.10
C VAL A 575 3.46 8.21 20.49
N TYR A 576 4.07 7.48 19.57
CA TYR A 576 4.85 6.26 19.87
C TYR A 576 5.98 6.56 20.85
N GLY A 577 6.79 7.60 20.57
CA GLY A 577 7.88 8.02 21.45
C GLY A 577 7.38 8.42 22.84
N ASN A 578 6.29 9.18 22.90
CA ASN A 578 5.68 9.61 24.16
C ASN A 578 5.15 8.42 24.97
N LEU A 579 4.48 7.45 24.34
CA LEU A 579 3.99 6.26 25.02
C LEU A 579 5.14 5.40 25.57
N LYS A 580 6.18 5.19 24.78
CA LYS A 580 7.39 4.48 25.21
C LYS A 580 8.01 5.12 26.43
N VAL A 581 8.22 6.45 26.42
CA VAL A 581 8.78 7.19 27.56
C VAL A 581 7.88 7.07 28.78
N ALA A 582 6.57 7.18 28.65
CA ALA A 582 5.63 7.05 29.76
C ALA A 582 5.65 5.64 30.37
N MET A 583 5.80 4.60 29.56
CA MET A 583 5.95 3.21 30.01
C MET A 583 7.27 3.00 30.78
N ASP A 584 8.36 3.57 30.29
CA ASP A 584 9.68 3.48 30.92
C ASP A 584 9.76 4.26 32.25
N GLN A 585 8.90 5.27 32.43
CA GLN A 585 8.80 6.08 33.64
C GLN A 585 7.85 5.53 34.71
N LEU A 586 7.20 4.40 34.47
CA LEU A 586 6.37 3.74 35.48
C LEU A 586 7.20 3.31 36.69
N VAL A 587 6.80 3.75 37.89
CA VAL A 587 7.47 3.47 39.15
C VAL A 587 6.59 2.55 39.98
N LEU A 588 7.14 1.43 40.45
CA LEU A 588 6.47 0.51 41.38
C LEU A 588 6.28 1.15 42.75
N LYS A 589 5.15 0.88 43.39
CA LYS A 589 4.93 1.19 44.82
C LYS A 589 5.92 0.41 45.66
N GLY A 590 6.38 1.05 46.74
CA GLY A 590 7.30 0.43 47.72
C GLY A 590 6.60 -0.61 48.59
N ASP A 591 7.36 -1.63 49.01
CA ASP A 591 6.93 -2.55 50.05
C ASP A 591 6.99 -1.86 51.40
N THR A 592 5.84 -1.69 52.04
CA THR A 592 5.71 -1.01 53.33
C THR A 592 5.74 -1.94 54.56
N ILE A 593 6.04 -3.23 54.40
CA ILE A 593 6.01 -4.22 55.48
C ILE A 593 6.98 -3.81 56.61
N GLU A 594 8.24 -3.52 56.29
CA GLU A 594 9.23 -3.10 57.29
C GLU A 594 8.82 -1.76 57.94
N LEU A 595 8.35 -0.80 57.18
CA LEU A 595 7.91 0.49 57.71
C LEU A 595 6.75 0.33 58.71
N ASN A 596 5.78 -0.52 58.42
CA ASN A 596 4.67 -0.85 59.33
C ASN A 596 5.15 -1.52 60.63
N VAL A 597 6.15 -2.40 60.56
CA VAL A 597 6.76 -3.02 61.74
C VAL A 597 7.41 -1.94 62.61
N GLU A 598 8.20 -1.05 62.04
CA GLU A 598 8.86 0.04 62.75
C GLU A 598 7.87 1.07 63.33
N ILE A 599 6.79 1.38 62.63
CA ILE A 599 5.69 2.23 63.13
C ILE A 599 5.07 1.61 64.34
N THR A 600 4.73 0.30 64.32
CA THR A 600 4.11 -0.41 65.42
C THR A 600 5.05 -0.41 66.66
N ALA A 601 6.33 -0.71 66.47
CA ALA A 601 7.32 -0.67 67.53
C ALA A 601 7.51 0.76 68.13
N ALA A 602 7.50 1.78 67.28
CA ALA A 602 7.59 3.18 67.72
C ALA A 602 6.36 3.63 68.52
N GLU A 603 5.15 3.22 68.09
CA GLU A 603 3.91 3.47 68.80
C GLU A 603 3.84 2.78 70.15
N GLU A 604 4.25 1.54 70.25
CA GLU A 604 4.38 0.80 71.53
C GLU A 604 5.35 1.53 72.46
N LEU A 605 6.50 1.97 71.97
CA LEU A 605 7.47 2.72 72.73
C LEU A 605 6.87 4.05 73.23
N LEU A 606 6.18 4.80 72.36
CA LEU A 606 5.51 6.05 72.67
C LEU A 606 4.44 5.88 73.75
N ASN A 607 3.58 4.87 73.62
CA ASN A 607 2.48 4.56 74.53
C ASN A 607 2.97 4.12 75.93
N ASN A 608 4.05 3.33 75.99
CA ASN A 608 4.61 2.87 77.22
C ASN A 608 5.53 3.88 77.95
N SER A 609 5.85 5.02 77.28
CA SER A 609 6.72 6.02 77.87
C SER A 609 5.93 7.00 78.74
N VAL A 610 6.44 7.25 79.96
CA VAL A 610 5.90 8.21 80.95
C VAL A 610 6.60 9.55 80.80
N VAL A 611 5.82 10.62 80.74
CA VAL A 611 6.36 12.00 80.69
C VAL A 611 6.69 12.49 82.02
N GLY A 612 7.88 13.09 82.21
CA GLY A 612 8.31 13.67 83.46
C GLY A 612 9.81 13.92 83.50
N ASN A 613 10.28 14.29 84.73
CA ASN A 613 11.70 14.58 85.03
C ASN A 613 12.35 13.54 85.98
N GLU A 614 11.65 12.48 86.26
CA GLU A 614 12.18 11.45 87.10
C GLU A 614 12.92 10.36 86.28
N ALA A 615 13.83 9.62 86.94
CA ALA A 615 14.57 8.57 86.27
C ALA A 615 13.65 7.57 85.56
N GLY A 616 13.92 7.26 84.33
CA GLY A 616 13.10 6.37 83.48
C GLY A 616 11.92 7.13 82.72
N GLN A 617 11.74 8.43 82.95
CA GLN A 617 10.76 9.23 82.27
C GLN A 617 11.38 10.00 81.09
N TYR A 618 10.54 10.50 80.20
CA TYR A 618 10.92 11.21 78.95
C TYR A 618 10.41 12.63 78.94
N PRO A 619 11.15 13.60 78.37
CA PRO A 619 10.65 14.96 78.15
C PRO A 619 9.42 14.96 77.26
N GLN A 620 8.43 15.85 77.51
CA GLN A 620 7.22 16.00 76.67
C GLN A 620 7.56 16.37 75.24
N GLU A 621 8.61 17.19 75.04
CA GLU A 621 9.04 17.63 73.70
C GLU A 621 9.57 16.44 72.89
N ALA A 622 10.38 15.59 73.44
CA ALA A 622 10.88 14.35 72.80
C ALA A 622 9.74 13.41 72.44
N LYS A 623 8.70 13.31 73.26
CA LYS A 623 7.49 12.52 72.96
C LYS A 623 6.71 13.10 71.79
N ASN A 624 6.61 14.41 71.69
CA ASN A 624 5.95 15.12 70.57
C ASN A 624 6.76 14.94 69.27
N GLU A 625 8.08 15.00 69.30
CA GLU A 625 8.95 14.77 68.14
C GLU A 625 8.82 13.35 67.59
N LEU A 626 8.81 12.32 68.50
CA LEU A 626 8.59 10.95 68.08
C LEU A 626 7.21 10.72 67.48
N LEU A 627 6.17 11.35 68.05
CA LEU A 627 4.80 11.30 67.49
C LEU A 627 4.73 11.89 66.08
N VAL A 628 5.42 13.04 65.85
CA VAL A 628 5.49 13.63 64.50
C VAL A 628 6.17 12.69 63.50
N ALA A 629 7.29 12.05 63.89
CA ALA A 629 7.99 11.09 63.03
C ALA A 629 7.13 9.85 62.70
N ILE A 630 6.35 9.35 63.67
CA ILE A 630 5.39 8.27 63.46
C ILE A 630 4.31 8.68 62.47
N ASN A 631 3.76 9.90 62.60
CA ASN A 631 2.71 10.35 61.68
C ASN A 631 3.23 10.53 60.27
N ILE A 632 4.44 11.04 60.07
CA ILE A 632 5.09 11.11 58.74
C ILE A 632 5.27 9.71 58.13
N ALA A 633 5.73 8.76 58.93
CA ALA A 633 5.89 7.39 58.46
C ALA A 633 4.55 6.75 58.07
N LYS A 634 3.46 7.04 58.80
CA LYS A 634 2.10 6.57 58.44
C LYS A 634 1.59 7.23 57.16
N GLU A 635 1.87 8.50 56.95
CA GLU A 635 1.53 9.20 55.71
C GLU A 635 2.21 8.51 54.50
N VAL A 636 3.49 8.12 54.64
CA VAL A 636 4.22 7.38 53.60
C VAL A 636 3.58 5.99 53.36
N CYS A 637 3.21 5.26 54.43
CA CYS A 637 2.54 3.95 54.28
C CYS A 637 1.19 4.06 53.55
N SER A 638 0.47 5.16 53.71
CA SER A 638 -0.85 5.38 53.11
C SER A 638 -0.79 6.08 51.76
N SER A 639 0.40 6.49 51.31
CA SER A 639 0.59 7.23 50.08
C SER A 639 0.62 6.28 48.88
N ASP A 640 -0.26 6.53 47.88
CA ASP A 640 -0.24 5.85 46.59
C ASP A 640 0.98 6.21 45.73
N ASP A 641 1.77 7.20 46.13
CA ASP A 641 2.97 7.67 45.43
C ASP A 641 4.30 7.28 46.14
N ALA A 642 4.23 6.45 47.17
CA ALA A 642 5.43 6.00 47.87
C ALA A 642 6.17 4.93 47.05
N SER A 643 7.28 5.31 46.43
CA SER A 643 8.23 4.38 45.80
C SER A 643 9.08 3.68 46.88
N GLN A 644 9.81 2.58 46.53
CA GLN A 644 10.68 1.88 47.50
C GLN A 644 11.71 2.83 48.13
N ILE A 645 12.26 3.77 47.36
CA ILE A 645 13.21 4.78 47.87
C ILE A 645 12.58 5.62 48.98
N ILE A 646 11.34 6.08 48.79
CA ILE A 646 10.61 6.90 49.75
C ILE A 646 10.30 6.08 51.03
N VAL A 647 9.91 4.82 50.85
CA VAL A 647 9.65 3.90 51.96
C VAL A 647 10.92 3.64 52.79
N ASP A 648 12.05 3.32 52.13
CA ASP A 648 13.34 3.06 52.78
C ASP A 648 13.85 4.29 53.55
N GLU A 649 13.65 5.48 52.96
CA GLU A 649 13.99 6.75 53.62
C GLU A 649 13.12 7.00 54.86
N ALA A 650 11.84 6.66 54.80
CA ALA A 650 10.91 6.77 55.93
C ALA A 650 11.28 5.81 57.04
N VAL A 651 11.66 4.55 56.73
CA VAL A 651 12.19 3.58 57.69
C VAL A 651 13.41 4.14 58.39
N SER A 652 14.36 4.68 57.62
CA SER A 652 15.60 5.25 58.18
C SER A 652 15.32 6.43 59.14
N LYS A 653 14.48 7.37 58.69
CA LYS A 653 14.09 8.57 59.52
C LYS A 653 13.35 8.16 60.78
N LEU A 654 12.45 7.18 60.73
CA LEU A 654 11.73 6.72 61.91
C LEU A 654 12.69 6.00 62.90
N LYS A 655 13.59 5.15 62.41
CA LYS A 655 14.63 4.52 63.25
C LYS A 655 15.52 5.56 63.96
N GLU A 656 15.92 6.60 63.26
CA GLU A 656 16.70 7.69 63.85
C GLU A 656 15.88 8.47 64.90
N ALA A 657 14.60 8.73 64.67
CA ALA A 657 13.74 9.41 65.63
C ALA A 657 13.53 8.58 66.90
N VAL A 658 13.32 7.26 66.75
CA VAL A 658 13.24 6.28 67.83
C VAL A 658 14.54 6.27 68.69
N ASN A 659 15.69 6.29 68.00
CA ASN A 659 16.99 6.32 68.70
C ASN A 659 17.21 7.63 69.42
N ARG A 660 16.88 8.78 68.82
CA ARG A 660 16.91 10.10 69.50
C ARG A 660 16.02 10.07 70.74
N PHE A 661 14.78 9.61 70.63
CA PHE A 661 13.83 9.52 71.71
C PHE A 661 14.37 8.68 72.87
N LYS A 662 14.86 7.44 72.57
CA LYS A 662 15.47 6.56 73.60
C LYS A 662 16.61 7.22 74.36
N ASN A 663 17.40 8.05 73.72
CA ASN A 663 18.54 8.74 74.34
C ASN A 663 18.13 9.97 75.23
N THR A 664 16.85 10.42 75.19
CA THR A 664 16.34 11.47 76.05
C THR A 664 15.79 11.03 77.35
N VAL A 665 15.85 9.68 77.67
CA VAL A 665 15.41 9.15 78.97
C VAL A 665 16.18 9.79 80.10
N VAL A 666 15.48 10.25 81.15
CA VAL A 666 16.09 10.80 82.32
C VAL A 666 16.80 9.70 83.05
N VAL A 667 18.12 9.82 83.25
CA VAL A 667 18.94 8.92 84.03
C VAL A 667 19.08 9.41 85.46
N LYS A 668 19.08 8.52 86.46
CA LYS A 668 19.33 8.86 87.84
C LYS A 668 20.79 9.24 87.95
N GLU A 669 21.09 10.47 88.38
CA GLU A 669 22.43 10.84 88.84
C GLU A 669 22.73 10.05 90.12
N GLU A 670 23.62 9.04 90.08
CA GLU A 670 24.21 8.47 91.26
C GLU A 670 25.17 9.52 91.82
N ALA A 671 24.89 10.02 93.07
CA ALA A 671 25.76 10.93 93.84
C ALA A 671 27.06 10.16 94.17
N LEU A 672 28.11 10.40 93.44
CA LEU A 672 29.47 10.08 93.87
C LEU A 672 29.87 11.07 94.95
N GLY A 673 29.82 10.58 96.24
CA GLY A 673 30.35 11.21 97.40
C GLY A 673 31.83 11.55 97.26
N GLY A 674 32.17 12.76 97.66
CA GLY A 674 33.47 13.39 97.52
C GLY A 674 34.57 12.62 98.23
N ILE A 675 35.73 12.60 97.70
CA ILE A 675 37.01 12.57 98.37
C ILE A 675 37.93 13.62 97.77
N THR A 676 38.33 14.50 98.66
CA THR A 676 39.28 15.59 98.45
C THR A 676 40.71 15.11 98.40
N ASN A 677 41.50 15.77 97.68
CA ASN A 677 42.88 16.25 97.87
C ASN A 677 44.08 15.51 97.29
N ASN A 678 44.76 16.31 96.69
CA ASN A 678 46.21 16.61 96.69
C ASN A 678 47.17 15.81 95.82
N GLY A 679 47.73 16.59 94.96
CA GLY A 679 49.18 16.74 94.98
C GLY A 679 49.99 16.12 93.89
N SER A 680 50.49 17.03 93.18
CA SER A 680 51.89 17.08 92.73
C SER A 680 52.42 16.21 91.58
N ASN A 681 52.79 16.95 90.56
CA ASN A 681 54.05 16.86 89.82
C ASN A 681 54.54 15.53 89.28
N GLY A 682 54.86 15.53 88.02
CA GLY A 682 56.02 14.85 87.49
C GLY A 682 55.91 14.33 86.04
N ASN A 683 56.34 15.15 85.26
CA ASN A 683 57.24 15.00 84.11
C ASN A 683 57.50 13.59 83.51
N GLY A 684 57.53 13.55 82.22
CA GLY A 684 58.44 12.71 81.43
C GLY A 684 57.71 11.86 80.39
N SER A 685 57.65 12.30 79.29
CA SER A 685 58.49 12.15 78.10
C SER A 685 58.34 10.86 77.28
N THR A 686 58.08 11.11 76.03
CA THR A 686 58.51 10.39 74.84
C THR A 686 57.95 8.94 74.66
N SER A 687 57.52 8.54 73.48
CA SER A 687 57.90 8.83 72.10
C SER A 687 56.93 8.13 71.11
N ASN A 688 56.75 8.77 70.07
CA ASN A 688 56.73 8.31 68.68
C ASN A 688 56.09 7.00 68.22
N ASN A 689 55.18 6.98 67.36
CA ASN A 689 55.31 6.97 65.88
C ASN A 689 53.92 7.05 65.21
N SER A 690 53.66 8.07 64.52
CA SER A 690 53.56 8.28 63.04
C SER A 690 52.99 7.11 62.32
N ILE A 691 51.95 7.40 61.51
CA ILE A 691 51.88 7.86 60.11
C ILE A 691 50.42 7.88 59.74
N SER A 692 49.86 8.89 59.34
CA SER A 692 49.73 9.78 58.24
C SER A 692 48.32 9.74 57.59
N THR A 693 47.76 10.88 57.62
CA THR A 693 47.07 11.64 56.53
C THR A 693 45.82 10.99 55.94
N SER A 694 44.73 11.66 55.78
CA SER A 694 44.46 13.06 55.38
C SER A 694 43.02 13.45 55.68
N LYS A 695 42.87 14.65 56.16
CA LYS A 695 41.61 15.44 56.12
C LYS A 695 41.35 15.90 54.67
N PRO A 696 40.11 16.32 54.26
CA PRO A 696 39.68 17.60 54.78
C PRO A 696 38.16 17.78 55.06
N ASN A 697 37.97 18.61 56.01
CA ASN A 697 37.10 19.79 56.08
C ASN A 697 35.67 19.71 55.50
N SER A 698 34.71 19.78 56.33
CA SER A 698 34.08 20.99 56.95
C SER A 698 32.87 21.49 56.11
N GLY A 699 31.77 21.64 56.83
CA GLY A 699 30.72 22.47 56.34
C GLY A 699 29.32 22.05 56.81
N VAL A 700 29.05 22.31 58.06
CA VAL A 700 27.66 22.40 58.53
C VAL A 700 27.00 23.53 57.76
N ASN A 701 25.91 23.26 57.08
CA ASN A 701 24.87 24.27 56.88
C ASN A 701 23.50 23.63 57.03
N THR A 702 22.80 24.11 57.93
CA THR A 702 21.42 23.92 58.30
C THR A 702 20.50 24.52 57.26
N GLY A 703 19.45 23.74 56.89
CA GLY A 703 18.20 24.34 56.42
C GLY A 703 18.12 24.56 54.92
N ASP A 704 17.39 23.73 54.24
CA ASP A 704 16.33 24.28 53.41
C ASP A 704 15.25 23.25 53.05
N SER A 705 14.06 23.58 53.48
CA SER A 705 12.81 22.88 53.20
C SER A 705 12.25 23.35 51.81
N SER A 706 13.00 23.17 50.72
CA SER A 706 12.59 23.68 49.40
C SER A 706 12.58 22.65 48.26
N ASN A 707 12.79 21.33 48.53
CA ASN A 707 12.78 20.36 47.46
C ASN A 707 11.42 19.77 47.10
N ILE A 708 10.34 20.05 47.81
CA ILE A 708 8.98 19.60 47.45
C ILE A 708 8.37 20.51 46.35
N PHE A 709 8.87 21.75 46.17
CA PHE A 709 8.37 22.67 45.14
C PHE A 709 8.96 22.45 43.76
N VAL A 710 10.10 21.73 43.61
CA VAL A 710 10.78 21.55 42.32
C VAL A 710 10.11 20.45 41.50
N TYR A 711 9.57 19.40 42.12
CA TYR A 711 8.86 18.33 41.37
C TYR A 711 7.44 18.74 40.96
N GLY A 712 6.79 19.64 41.67
CA GLY A 712 5.49 20.22 41.28
C GLY A 712 5.57 21.19 40.08
N ILE A 713 6.73 21.84 39.89
CA ILE A 713 6.94 22.78 38.77
C ILE A 713 7.30 22.07 37.47
N LEU A 714 7.99 20.92 37.52
CA LEU A 714 8.31 20.12 36.33
C LEU A 714 7.08 19.43 35.76
N SER A 715 6.14 18.97 36.60
CA SER A 715 4.88 18.37 36.13
C SER A 715 3.92 19.42 35.52
N LEU A 716 3.94 20.67 36.02
CA LEU A 716 3.18 21.77 35.44
C LEU A 716 3.81 22.35 34.15
N ALA A 717 5.14 22.25 34.02
CA ALA A 717 5.84 22.65 32.79
C ALA A 717 5.56 21.71 31.61
N ALA A 718 5.46 20.39 31.84
CA ALA A 718 5.11 19.43 30.80
C ALA A 718 3.67 19.61 30.28
N VAL A 719 2.70 19.89 31.17
CA VAL A 719 1.32 20.18 30.80
C VAL A 719 1.19 21.56 30.13
N GLY A 720 2.03 22.54 30.54
CA GLY A 720 2.06 23.88 29.96
C GLY A 720 2.64 23.93 28.55
N ILE A 721 3.63 23.10 28.24
CA ILE A 721 4.25 23.00 26.89
C ILE A 721 3.28 22.38 25.89
N VAL A 722 2.51 21.37 26.27
CA VAL A 722 1.46 20.78 25.44
C VAL A 722 0.35 21.78 25.14
N ALA A 723 -0.09 22.59 26.16
CA ALA A 723 -1.14 23.58 25.97
C ALA A 723 -0.67 24.82 25.16
N LEU A 724 0.61 25.18 25.21
CA LEU A 724 1.18 26.31 24.42
C LEU A 724 1.41 25.91 22.95
N ASN A 725 1.73 24.66 22.66
CA ASN A 725 1.84 24.17 21.29
C ASN A 725 0.46 24.08 20.61
N PHE A 726 -0.60 23.70 21.33
CA PHE A 726 -1.98 23.74 20.81
C PHE A 726 -2.48 25.17 20.54
N LYS A 727 -2.02 26.16 21.30
CA LYS A 727 -2.41 27.57 21.09
C LYS A 727 -1.68 28.21 19.91
N LYS A 728 -0.42 27.84 19.66
CA LYS A 728 0.37 28.35 18.54
C LYS A 728 -0.09 27.79 17.19
N LYS A 729 -0.60 26.56 17.14
CA LYS A 729 -1.17 25.97 15.90
C LYS A 729 -2.55 26.52 15.53
N LYS A 730 -3.29 27.12 16.49
CA LYS A 730 -4.59 27.75 16.21
C LYS A 730 -4.49 29.18 15.64
N GLU A 731 -3.33 29.82 15.74
CA GLU A 731 -3.07 31.15 15.16
C GLU A 731 -2.44 31.13 13.76
N ILE A 732 -2.03 29.95 13.25
CA ILE A 732 -1.45 29.78 11.91
C ILE A 732 -2.51 29.30 10.88
N VAL A 733 -3.72 28.95 11.32
CA VAL A 733 -4.86 28.55 10.49
C VAL A 733 -6.00 29.57 10.64
N LYS A 734 -5.68 30.82 10.48
CA LYS A 734 -6.66 31.90 10.22
C LYS A 734 -6.13 32.82 9.13
#